data_734cdd9d2c7f49ef70ed6953fda922c7
#
_entry.id   734cdd9d2c7f49ef70ed6953fda922c7
#
_cell.length_a   1.000
_cell.length_b   1.000
_cell.length_c   1.000
_cell.angle_alpha   90.00
_cell.angle_beta   90.00
_cell.angle_gamma   90.00
#
_symmetry.space_group_name_H-M   'P 1'
#
loop_
_entity.id
_entity.type
_entity.pdbx_description
1 polymer ?
#
loop_
_entity_poly.entity_id
_entity_poly.type
_entity_poly.pdbx_seq_one_letter_code
_entity_poly.pdbx_strand_id
1 'polypeptide(L)'
;MKKIISFSAAIVIMLSGICATSCGRRTKENNNKENSSISSSLSTEDISEYASLGSKVDVSNITGYYIAEKVNMPADVDYIYSVCEAGNDELQLMYSVRNPYEKKVYLTDRELNGFSFIKRELPEEVLSADHYEINESDTDTYSDASVIYLIEDHGGMKMPEEYDENYDYDAYYDNCTASYLLVNYADNKIASSFTLELPEADGYGSDGINDILEFDDHLLVVYDNRILLRINKADGSVTQIMEAQINNDFYRPLVIMKDCNGETYAIRLNADEFDRERQYLPGEQTGMKYELCKLEGNSLSEPFMTFEGGEGYPQTGYGKYKFILNKADALYGICDGGSMEEIINWKKSDLDSMEVLPIGNDEFLGIKEKNTEYGSEYEYFKLKPGDISALAEKTELTLGVVLYNEGNTDDIVKDFNRNNDRYHIRTVIYGDPGEVVSNGGDINVYEDNIREVIGKAFSQLCDDIQNGNGPDIVMGLGYGDYRKLANSGALTDMEQFLDGRNGYTLDDIFPAIIKTMSAKDGIIYGLPGSFTCESLIVKNKFWGKPTWTMDEMLEFYDNAPDFAVHMYDDTERAYMFADMINSAYGVIDYDKGECHFDSDDFIKRLKFANRFLTYDGMGHSQEYHNDKFTWFGTDRTLVVNEQVNSLINIVKDLQGNGEEINMVGYPTDNSERGGLIKPEYFYSITSSCQDKDGAWEFVSKVLENAYGGYSCFKPKTKNTLNSEIGAEHTVSGISVPSFTVEQADMLYDYLCKCDNIAVEYDDDMSTVLYEEADKYFAGECSAEDAAKSIQSRVSEIMKKYK
;
A
#
# COMPACT_ATOMS: atom_id res chain seq x y z
N MET A 1 -16.83 4.95 -10.98
CA MET A 1 -15.63 4.19 -10.69
C MET A 1 -14.40 5.11 -10.62
N LYS A 2 -14.27 5.92 -9.57
CA LYS A 2 -13.09 6.78 -9.27
C LYS A 2 -13.20 7.20 -7.80
N LYS A 3 -12.93 6.32 -6.84
CA LYS A 3 -12.79 6.65 -5.41
C LYS A 3 -12.42 5.42 -4.57
N ILE A 4 -11.49 4.59 -5.00
CA ILE A 4 -10.79 3.62 -4.12
C ILE A 4 -9.36 3.50 -4.67
N ILE A 5 -8.58 4.55 -4.56
CA ILE A 5 -7.12 4.50 -4.73
C ILE A 5 -6.55 5.45 -3.68
N SER A 6 -5.66 4.94 -2.88
CA SER A 6 -4.81 5.64 -1.90
C SER A 6 -5.32 5.69 -0.46
N PHE A 7 -5.40 4.56 0.23
CA PHE A 7 -5.34 4.60 1.70
C PHE A 7 -3.95 4.21 2.23
N SER A 8 -3.22 3.34 1.53
CA SER A 8 -1.90 2.90 2.01
C SER A 8 -0.75 3.86 1.68
N ALA A 9 -0.79 4.56 0.53
CA ALA A 9 0.20 5.58 0.19
C ALA A 9 -0.03 6.90 0.94
N ALA A 10 -1.27 7.20 1.35
CA ALA A 10 -1.60 8.40 2.10
C ALA A 10 -1.10 8.38 3.54
N ILE A 11 -0.95 7.19 4.16
CA ILE A 11 -0.47 7.08 5.55
C ILE A 11 1.03 7.37 5.65
N VAL A 12 1.83 6.93 4.69
CA VAL A 12 3.29 7.22 4.66
C VAL A 12 3.54 8.69 4.29
N ILE A 13 2.73 9.27 3.41
CA ILE A 13 2.80 10.70 3.08
C ILE A 13 2.22 11.57 4.20
N MET A 14 1.22 11.08 4.96
CA MET A 14 0.70 11.80 6.14
C MET A 14 1.69 11.82 7.30
N LEU A 15 2.46 10.78 7.56
CA LEU A 15 3.44 10.78 8.66
C LEU A 15 4.62 11.72 8.42
N SER A 16 4.98 12.01 7.17
CA SER A 16 5.96 13.07 6.83
C SER A 16 5.32 14.47 6.70
N GLY A 17 4.00 14.57 6.52
CA GLY A 17 3.24 15.82 6.39
C GLY A 17 2.44 16.25 7.63
N ILE A 18 2.36 15.41 8.66
CA ILE A 18 1.49 15.60 9.83
C ILE A 18 1.97 16.74 10.75
N CYS A 19 3.20 17.22 10.63
CA CYS A 19 3.64 18.42 11.36
C CYS A 19 2.99 19.74 10.90
N ALA A 20 2.18 19.76 9.85
CA ALA A 20 1.80 21.01 9.19
C ALA A 20 0.34 21.48 9.34
N THR A 21 -0.59 20.72 9.94
CA THR A 21 -2.02 21.05 9.82
C THR A 21 -2.81 21.20 11.11
N SER A 22 -2.24 21.64 12.22
CA SER A 22 -3.05 21.90 13.41
C SER A 22 -3.03 23.36 13.90
N CYS A 23 -3.78 24.23 13.23
CA CYS A 23 -4.11 25.55 13.75
C CYS A 23 -5.59 25.88 13.55
N GLY A 24 -6.41 25.45 14.51
CA GLY A 24 -7.82 25.80 14.62
C GLY A 24 -8.20 26.15 16.07
N ARG A 25 -8.68 27.35 16.27
CA ARG A 25 -9.07 28.01 17.54
C ARG A 25 -9.73 27.09 18.57
N ARG A 26 -9.15 27.00 19.77
CA ARG A 26 -9.83 26.56 20.99
C ARG A 26 -10.75 27.66 21.53
N THR A 27 -12.07 27.44 21.50
CA THR A 27 -13.00 28.02 22.46
C THR A 27 -13.21 27.04 23.61
N LYS A 28 -12.84 27.46 24.80
CA LYS A 28 -13.09 26.69 26.03
C LYS A 28 -14.59 26.66 26.33
N GLU A 29 -15.19 25.49 26.25
CA GLU A 29 -16.41 25.19 27.02
C GLU A 29 -16.13 23.98 27.92
N ASN A 30 -16.21 24.24 29.23
CA ASN A 30 -16.20 23.24 30.28
C ASN A 30 -17.47 22.37 30.20
N ASN A 31 -17.32 21.09 29.93
CA ASN A 31 -18.36 20.13 30.36
C ASN A 31 -17.70 18.88 30.92
N ASN A 32 -17.79 18.77 32.25
CA ASN A 32 -17.53 17.54 32.99
C ASN A 32 -18.48 16.43 32.49
N LYS A 33 -17.93 15.39 31.85
CA LYS A 33 -18.56 14.09 31.81
C LYS A 33 -17.53 13.05 32.19
N GLU A 34 -17.94 12.17 33.08
CA GLU A 34 -17.20 11.08 33.68
C GLU A 34 -16.51 10.19 32.61
N ASN A 35 -15.20 10.06 32.70
CA ASN A 35 -14.42 9.11 31.97
C ASN A 35 -14.76 7.70 32.47
N SER A 36 -15.51 6.94 31.70
CA SER A 36 -15.45 5.50 31.78
C SER A 36 -14.17 5.04 31.02
N SER A 37 -13.15 4.73 31.78
CA SER A 37 -11.92 4.09 31.31
C SER A 37 -12.27 2.74 30.68
N ILE A 38 -12.24 2.64 29.36
CA ILE A 38 -12.08 1.37 28.68
C ILE A 38 -10.59 1.06 28.70
N SER A 39 -10.14 0.34 29.73
CA SER A 39 -8.86 -0.33 29.70
C SER A 39 -9.03 -1.57 28.79
N SER A 40 -8.67 -1.48 27.52
CA SER A 40 -8.29 -2.66 26.76
C SER A 40 -6.96 -3.15 27.38
N SER A 41 -7.05 -4.10 28.27
CA SER A 41 -5.89 -4.84 28.75
C SER A 41 -5.36 -5.66 27.58
N LEU A 42 -4.25 -5.23 26.95
CA LEU A 42 -3.32 -6.18 26.37
C LEU A 42 -3.09 -7.24 27.44
N SER A 43 -3.40 -8.48 27.13
CA SER A 43 -3.27 -9.56 28.10
C SER A 43 -1.79 -9.67 28.43
N THR A 44 -1.44 -9.57 29.71
CA THR A 44 -0.08 -9.77 30.20
C THR A 44 0.44 -11.20 29.95
N GLU A 45 -0.31 -12.02 29.24
CA GLU A 45 0.09 -13.37 28.82
C GLU A 45 0.96 -13.35 27.54
N ASP A 46 0.80 -12.35 26.65
CA ASP A 46 1.62 -12.24 25.41
C ASP A 46 3.03 -11.72 25.68
N ILE A 47 3.26 -11.03 26.81
CA ILE A 47 4.55 -10.42 27.14
C ILE A 47 5.53 -11.38 27.84
N SER A 48 5.06 -12.51 28.37
CA SER A 48 5.92 -13.46 29.12
C SER A 48 6.72 -14.43 28.24
N GLU A 49 6.55 -14.40 26.92
CA GLU A 49 7.23 -15.28 25.95
C GLU A 49 8.59 -14.74 25.45
N TYR A 50 9.05 -13.57 25.93
CA TYR A 50 10.21 -12.87 25.38
C TYR A 50 11.60 -13.40 25.77
N ALA A 51 11.70 -14.49 26.52
CA ALA A 51 12.97 -14.93 27.05
C ALA A 51 13.52 -16.17 26.37
N SER A 52 14.04 -16.04 25.12
CA SER A 52 15.05 -16.98 24.66
C SER A 52 15.91 -16.41 23.53
N LEU A 53 16.95 -15.67 23.90
CA LEU A 53 17.99 -15.17 23.02
C LEU A 53 18.71 -16.34 22.30
N GLY A 54 18.63 -16.39 20.97
CA GLY A 54 19.27 -17.42 20.15
C GLY A 54 18.60 -18.80 20.21
N SER A 55 17.30 -18.87 20.52
CA SER A 55 16.52 -20.11 20.51
C SER A 55 16.20 -20.56 19.11
N LYS A 56 15.94 -21.85 18.98
CA LYS A 56 15.33 -22.39 17.77
C LYS A 56 13.86 -21.95 17.69
N VAL A 57 13.33 -21.85 16.48
CA VAL A 57 11.91 -21.50 16.28
C VAL A 57 11.03 -22.53 17.02
N ASP A 58 10.12 -22.05 17.86
CA ASP A 58 9.13 -22.90 18.51
C ASP A 58 7.99 -23.25 17.54
N VAL A 59 7.99 -24.49 17.07
CA VAL A 59 6.99 -25.00 16.14
C VAL A 59 5.85 -25.77 16.81
N SER A 60 5.82 -25.83 18.14
CA SER A 60 4.89 -26.67 18.90
C SER A 60 3.41 -26.36 18.66
N ASN A 61 3.10 -25.09 18.35
CA ASN A 61 1.76 -24.57 18.11
C ASN A 61 1.52 -24.15 16.64
N ILE A 62 2.41 -24.54 15.71
CA ILE A 62 2.25 -24.20 14.30
C ILE A 62 1.39 -25.25 13.62
N THR A 63 0.22 -24.81 13.15
CA THR A 63 -0.68 -25.54 12.25
C THR A 63 -0.78 -24.76 10.94
N GLY A 64 -1.15 -25.42 9.85
CA GLY A 64 -1.36 -24.74 8.57
C GLY A 64 -0.11 -24.05 7.98
N TYR A 65 1.08 -24.61 8.20
CA TYR A 65 2.32 -24.07 7.64
C TYR A 65 2.47 -24.45 6.18
N TYR A 66 2.54 -23.44 5.32
CA TYR A 66 2.67 -23.57 3.88
C TYR A 66 3.87 -22.78 3.37
N ILE A 67 4.38 -23.20 2.21
CA ILE A 67 5.39 -22.47 1.46
C ILE A 67 4.82 -22.05 0.10
N ALA A 68 5.31 -20.94 -0.44
CA ALA A 68 4.92 -20.41 -1.74
C ALA A 68 6.08 -20.50 -2.72
N GLU A 69 5.85 -21.11 -3.88
CA GLU A 69 6.80 -21.17 -4.99
C GLU A 69 6.25 -20.31 -6.13
N LYS A 70 7.02 -19.31 -6.56
CA LYS A 70 6.59 -18.40 -7.63
C LYS A 70 6.40 -19.15 -8.95
N VAL A 71 5.24 -18.96 -9.57
CA VAL A 71 4.90 -19.55 -10.88
C VAL A 71 5.10 -18.48 -11.96
N ASN A 72 5.79 -18.86 -13.04
CA ASN A 72 5.96 -17.98 -14.20
C ASN A 72 4.84 -18.23 -15.20
N MET A 73 3.80 -17.41 -15.18
CA MET A 73 2.72 -17.47 -16.15
C MET A 73 3.15 -16.99 -17.54
N PRO A 74 2.46 -17.43 -18.61
CA PRO A 74 2.63 -16.85 -19.94
C PRO A 74 2.38 -15.33 -19.91
N ALA A 75 3.10 -14.60 -20.78
CA ALA A 75 3.07 -13.13 -20.77
C ALA A 75 1.71 -12.50 -21.13
N ASP A 76 0.80 -13.27 -21.71
CA ASP A 76 -0.56 -12.82 -22.07
C ASP A 76 -1.59 -13.06 -20.96
N VAL A 77 -1.23 -13.72 -19.86
CA VAL A 77 -2.14 -13.93 -18.71
C VAL A 77 -2.24 -12.64 -17.90
N ASP A 78 -3.45 -12.09 -17.81
CA ASP A 78 -3.77 -10.95 -16.95
C ASP A 78 -4.27 -11.46 -15.58
N TYR A 79 -5.37 -12.22 -15.57
CA TYR A 79 -5.94 -12.74 -14.34
C TYR A 79 -6.52 -14.16 -14.54
N ILE A 80 -6.33 -15.05 -13.56
CA ILE A 80 -6.87 -16.42 -13.58
C ILE A 80 -8.15 -16.47 -12.75
N TYR A 81 -9.25 -16.84 -13.39
CA TYR A 81 -10.58 -16.92 -12.76
C TYR A 81 -10.86 -18.29 -12.12
N SER A 82 -10.41 -19.35 -12.76
CA SER A 82 -10.68 -20.71 -12.28
C SER A 82 -9.59 -21.69 -12.65
N VAL A 83 -9.49 -22.74 -11.85
CA VAL A 83 -8.66 -23.90 -12.08
C VAL A 83 -9.51 -25.16 -11.92
N CYS A 84 -9.50 -26.05 -12.88
CA CYS A 84 -10.20 -27.34 -12.79
C CYS A 84 -9.35 -28.48 -13.33
N GLU A 85 -9.69 -29.72 -12.94
CA GLU A 85 -9.00 -30.91 -13.41
C GLU A 85 -9.39 -31.25 -14.86
N ALA A 86 -8.39 -31.36 -15.76
CA ALA A 86 -8.58 -31.72 -17.15
C ALA A 86 -8.57 -33.23 -17.41
N GLY A 87 -8.32 -34.04 -16.39
CA GLY A 87 -7.99 -35.46 -16.52
C GLY A 87 -6.51 -35.68 -16.89
N ASN A 88 -6.05 -36.93 -16.85
CA ASN A 88 -4.64 -37.30 -17.11
C ASN A 88 -3.57 -36.57 -16.30
N ASP A 89 -3.93 -36.10 -15.10
CA ASP A 89 -3.03 -35.33 -14.22
C ASP A 89 -2.70 -33.91 -14.73
N GLU A 90 -3.55 -33.37 -15.59
CA GLU A 90 -3.45 -32.00 -16.12
C GLU A 90 -4.52 -31.09 -15.50
N LEU A 91 -4.20 -29.79 -15.45
CA LEU A 91 -5.09 -28.72 -14.99
C LEU A 91 -5.49 -27.81 -16.17
N GLN A 92 -6.71 -27.31 -16.14
CA GLN A 92 -7.17 -26.23 -17.00
C GLN A 92 -7.20 -24.95 -16.19
N LEU A 93 -6.57 -23.89 -16.75
CA LEU A 93 -6.59 -22.54 -16.19
C LEU A 93 -7.40 -21.64 -17.12
N MET A 94 -8.50 -21.07 -16.62
CA MET A 94 -9.24 -20.03 -17.35
C MET A 94 -8.69 -18.67 -16.93
N TYR A 95 -8.30 -17.85 -17.90
CA TYR A 95 -7.67 -16.55 -17.66
C TYR A 95 -8.19 -15.47 -18.60
N SER A 96 -8.04 -14.20 -18.19
CA SER A 96 -8.24 -13.05 -19.08
C SER A 96 -6.94 -12.58 -19.72
N VAL A 97 -7.09 -11.91 -20.85
CA VAL A 97 -6.03 -11.18 -21.55
C VAL A 97 -6.41 -9.69 -21.53
N ARG A 98 -5.46 -8.83 -21.21
CA ARG A 98 -5.74 -7.39 -21.00
C ARG A 98 -6.13 -6.63 -22.27
N ASN A 99 -5.53 -6.99 -23.43
CA ASN A 99 -5.80 -6.30 -24.70
C ASN A 99 -5.69 -7.25 -25.91
N PRO A 100 -6.77 -7.49 -26.70
CA PRO A 100 -8.17 -7.20 -26.37
C PRO A 100 -8.63 -8.03 -25.17
N TYR A 101 -9.63 -7.56 -24.41
CA TYR A 101 -10.16 -8.33 -23.29
C TYR A 101 -10.84 -9.60 -23.81
N GLU A 102 -10.21 -10.72 -23.62
CA GLU A 102 -10.68 -12.04 -24.04
C GLU A 102 -10.44 -13.04 -22.91
N LYS A 103 -11.37 -13.96 -22.70
CA LYS A 103 -11.14 -15.12 -21.82
C LYS A 103 -10.53 -16.24 -22.66
N LYS A 104 -9.51 -16.89 -22.11
CA LYS A 104 -8.76 -17.98 -22.76
C LYS A 104 -8.49 -19.11 -21.78
N VAL A 105 -8.08 -20.24 -22.28
CA VAL A 105 -7.77 -21.42 -21.46
C VAL A 105 -6.42 -22.01 -21.81
N TYR A 106 -5.64 -22.28 -20.75
CA TYR A 106 -4.42 -23.09 -20.82
C TYR A 106 -4.61 -24.45 -20.18
N LEU A 107 -3.98 -25.49 -20.78
CA LEU A 107 -3.66 -26.74 -20.10
C LEU A 107 -2.25 -26.66 -19.54
N THR A 108 -2.07 -27.16 -18.33
CA THR A 108 -0.78 -27.26 -17.66
C THR A 108 -0.70 -28.52 -16.81
N ASP A 109 0.50 -28.94 -16.42
CA ASP A 109 0.68 -29.99 -15.42
C ASP A 109 0.41 -29.47 -13.99
N ARG A 110 0.30 -30.35 -13.00
CA ARG A 110 0.07 -29.98 -11.59
C ARG A 110 1.23 -29.19 -10.97
N GLU A 111 2.40 -29.22 -11.58
CA GLU A 111 3.54 -28.40 -11.16
C GLU A 111 3.50 -27.00 -11.76
N LEU A 112 2.46 -26.70 -12.57
CA LEU A 112 2.26 -25.42 -13.26
C LEU A 112 3.43 -25.07 -14.19
N ASN A 113 3.99 -26.09 -14.84
CA ASN A 113 5.06 -26.01 -15.81
C ASN A 113 4.55 -26.38 -17.21
N GLY A 114 4.84 -25.54 -18.17
CA GLY A 114 4.49 -25.81 -19.56
C GLY A 114 3.00 -25.62 -19.85
N PHE A 115 2.68 -24.52 -20.48
CA PHE A 115 1.30 -24.11 -20.79
C PHE A 115 0.97 -24.36 -22.25
N SER A 116 -0.15 -25.02 -22.50
CA SER A 116 -0.67 -25.32 -23.85
C SER A 116 -2.00 -24.63 -24.06
N PHE A 117 -2.07 -23.70 -25.02
CA PHE A 117 -3.29 -22.94 -25.31
C PHE A 117 -4.35 -23.82 -25.96
N ILE A 118 -5.60 -23.74 -25.47
CA ILE A 118 -6.78 -24.35 -26.07
C ILE A 118 -7.54 -23.29 -26.86
N LYS A 119 -7.84 -23.57 -28.11
CA LYS A 119 -8.66 -22.70 -28.96
C LYS A 119 -10.03 -23.34 -29.22
N ARG A 120 -11.08 -22.61 -28.96
CA ARG A 120 -12.47 -22.97 -29.18
C ARG A 120 -12.96 -22.39 -30.53
N GLU A 121 -13.88 -23.10 -31.20
CA GLU A 121 -14.59 -22.58 -32.37
C GLU A 121 -15.61 -21.51 -31.92
N LEU A 122 -15.65 -20.37 -32.61
CA LEU A 122 -16.64 -19.31 -32.32
C LEU A 122 -17.80 -19.34 -33.34
N PRO A 123 -19.07 -19.10 -32.93
CA PRO A 123 -20.21 -18.96 -33.82
C PRO A 123 -20.05 -17.74 -34.75
N GLU A 124 -20.71 -17.82 -35.92
CA GLU A 124 -20.68 -16.71 -36.89
C GLU A 124 -21.34 -15.45 -36.32
N GLU A 125 -22.38 -15.61 -35.51
CA GLU A 125 -23.07 -14.55 -34.79
C GLU A 125 -22.13 -13.79 -33.85
N VAL A 126 -21.26 -14.52 -33.13
CA VAL A 126 -20.24 -13.95 -32.23
C VAL A 126 -19.14 -13.27 -33.04
N LEU A 127 -18.69 -13.85 -34.14
CA LEU A 127 -17.62 -13.29 -34.98
C LEU A 127 -18.06 -12.02 -35.74
N SER A 128 -19.36 -11.81 -35.92
CA SER A 128 -19.91 -10.72 -36.76
C SER A 128 -20.41 -9.52 -35.95
N ALA A 129 -20.50 -9.58 -34.64
CA ALA A 129 -21.05 -8.56 -33.75
C ALA A 129 -20.09 -8.23 -32.62
N ASP A 130 -20.31 -7.13 -31.92
CA ASP A 130 -19.70 -6.87 -30.64
C ASP A 130 -20.24 -7.87 -29.61
N HIS A 131 -19.36 -8.57 -28.89
CA HIS A 131 -19.79 -9.67 -28.05
C HIS A 131 -18.94 -9.75 -26.78
N TYR A 132 -19.57 -10.28 -25.73
CA TYR A 132 -18.93 -10.59 -24.46
C TYR A 132 -19.24 -12.03 -24.06
N GLU A 133 -18.21 -12.77 -23.67
CA GLU A 133 -18.39 -14.10 -23.08
C GLU A 133 -18.75 -13.95 -21.60
N ILE A 134 -19.95 -14.42 -21.23
CA ILE A 134 -20.48 -14.28 -19.86
C ILE A 134 -20.24 -15.56 -19.04
N ASN A 135 -19.20 -16.28 -19.25
CA ASN A 135 -19.01 -17.50 -18.48
C ASN A 135 -17.98 -17.33 -17.38
N GLU A 136 -18.43 -17.43 -16.15
CA GLU A 136 -17.63 -17.78 -14.97
C GLU A 136 -18.05 -19.17 -14.44
N SER A 137 -18.40 -20.12 -15.33
CA SER A 137 -18.86 -21.41 -14.88
C SER A 137 -17.68 -22.26 -14.35
N ASP A 138 -17.88 -22.87 -13.18
CA ASP A 138 -17.09 -23.98 -12.65
C ASP A 138 -17.26 -25.22 -13.57
N THR A 139 -16.72 -25.18 -14.78
CA THR A 139 -16.84 -26.29 -15.73
C THR A 139 -15.76 -27.32 -15.47
N ASP A 140 -16.16 -28.58 -15.26
CA ASP A 140 -15.21 -29.69 -15.12
C ASP A 140 -14.37 -29.91 -16.38
N THR A 141 -14.83 -29.43 -17.54
CA THR A 141 -14.09 -29.52 -18.82
C THR A 141 -14.45 -28.38 -19.77
N TYR A 142 -13.46 -27.54 -20.10
CA TYR A 142 -13.66 -26.44 -21.04
C TYR A 142 -14.02 -26.89 -22.45
N SER A 143 -13.53 -28.03 -22.92
CA SER A 143 -13.78 -28.57 -24.27
C SER A 143 -15.25 -28.88 -24.53
N ASP A 144 -15.98 -29.23 -23.49
CA ASP A 144 -17.38 -29.67 -23.57
C ASP A 144 -18.34 -28.74 -22.79
N ALA A 145 -17.84 -27.57 -22.39
CA ALA A 145 -18.66 -26.60 -21.64
C ALA A 145 -19.70 -25.92 -22.49
N SER A 146 -20.75 -25.45 -21.83
CA SER A 146 -21.76 -24.53 -22.40
C SER A 146 -21.41 -23.09 -22.06
N VAL A 147 -21.47 -22.22 -23.07
CA VAL A 147 -21.09 -20.80 -22.93
C VAL A 147 -22.25 -19.90 -23.30
N ILE A 148 -22.50 -18.86 -22.55
CA ILE A 148 -23.44 -17.81 -22.92
C ILE A 148 -22.67 -16.61 -23.43
N TYR A 149 -22.96 -16.15 -24.64
CA TYR A 149 -22.45 -14.93 -25.21
C TYR A 149 -23.53 -13.85 -25.14
N LEU A 150 -23.17 -12.67 -24.65
CA LEU A 150 -23.93 -11.45 -24.85
C LEU A 150 -23.55 -10.87 -26.23
N ILE A 151 -24.49 -10.71 -27.10
CA ILE A 151 -24.31 -10.14 -28.44
C ILE A 151 -25.00 -8.79 -28.46
N GLU A 152 -24.26 -7.74 -28.76
CA GLU A 152 -24.75 -6.37 -28.83
C GLU A 152 -24.78 -5.89 -30.30
N ASP A 153 -25.95 -5.45 -30.79
CA ASP A 153 -26.11 -4.81 -32.07
C ASP A 153 -26.41 -3.32 -31.87
N HIS A 154 -25.44 -2.49 -32.22
CA HIS A 154 -25.51 -1.03 -32.13
C HIS A 154 -26.01 -0.37 -33.44
N GLY A 155 -26.84 -1.06 -34.22
CA GLY A 155 -27.41 -0.54 -35.49
C GLY A 155 -26.35 -0.26 -36.57
N GLY A 156 -25.24 -1.00 -36.53
CA GLY A 156 -24.12 -0.85 -37.47
C GLY A 156 -23.11 0.25 -37.09
N MET A 157 -23.28 0.92 -35.95
CA MET A 157 -22.28 1.82 -35.40
C MET A 157 -21.15 0.98 -34.79
N LYS A 158 -19.92 1.50 -34.83
CA LYS A 158 -18.76 0.88 -34.17
C LYS A 158 -18.14 1.87 -33.21
N MET A 159 -17.78 1.41 -32.04
CA MET A 159 -17.01 2.20 -31.06
C MET A 159 -15.67 2.59 -31.70
N PRO A 160 -15.24 3.88 -31.64
CA PRO A 160 -13.91 4.27 -32.10
C PRO A 160 -12.85 3.67 -31.15
N GLU A 161 -11.67 3.31 -31.71
CA GLU A 161 -10.55 2.77 -30.94
C GLU A 161 -9.96 3.79 -29.96
N GLU A 162 -10.05 5.09 -30.27
CA GLU A 162 -9.66 6.20 -29.40
C GLU A 162 -10.83 7.13 -29.18
N TYR A 163 -10.85 7.86 -28.06
CA TYR A 163 -11.91 8.84 -27.77
C TYR A 163 -11.99 9.91 -28.86
N ASP A 164 -13.17 10.04 -29.48
CA ASP A 164 -13.50 11.04 -30.51
C ASP A 164 -14.65 11.93 -29.99
N GLU A 165 -14.37 13.20 -29.73
CA GLU A 165 -15.36 14.18 -29.26
C GLU A 165 -16.52 14.43 -30.27
N ASN A 166 -16.34 14.05 -31.52
CA ASN A 166 -17.35 14.17 -32.55
C ASN A 166 -18.19 12.91 -32.74
N TYR A 167 -17.88 11.82 -32.05
CA TYR A 167 -18.63 10.58 -32.09
C TYR A 167 -19.85 10.68 -31.18
N ASP A 168 -21.01 10.26 -31.70
CA ASP A 168 -22.26 10.26 -30.94
C ASP A 168 -22.37 9.01 -30.06
N TYR A 169 -21.76 9.08 -28.88
CA TYR A 169 -21.80 8.00 -27.91
C TYR A 169 -23.23 7.72 -27.41
N ASP A 170 -24.07 8.75 -27.27
CA ASP A 170 -25.45 8.57 -26.84
C ASP A 170 -26.23 7.77 -27.87
N ALA A 171 -26.08 8.09 -29.15
CA ALA A 171 -26.69 7.32 -30.24
C ALA A 171 -26.17 5.88 -30.34
N TYR A 172 -24.87 5.65 -29.99
CA TYR A 172 -24.30 4.29 -29.95
C TYR A 172 -25.00 3.44 -28.89
N TYR A 173 -25.15 3.96 -27.68
CA TYR A 173 -25.80 3.22 -26.60
C TYR A 173 -27.31 3.15 -26.74
N ASP A 174 -27.99 4.21 -27.24
CA ASP A 174 -29.44 4.25 -27.44
C ASP A 174 -29.92 3.27 -28.51
N ASN A 175 -29.07 2.95 -29.48
CA ASN A 175 -29.40 1.99 -30.54
C ASN A 175 -28.97 0.53 -30.20
N CYS A 176 -28.40 0.29 -29.01
CA CYS A 176 -27.97 -1.04 -28.60
C CYS A 176 -29.19 -1.98 -28.39
N THR A 177 -29.15 -3.13 -29.06
CA THR A 177 -30.04 -4.26 -28.77
C THR A 177 -29.22 -5.45 -28.34
N ALA A 178 -29.44 -5.92 -27.12
CA ALA A 178 -28.73 -7.03 -26.55
C ALA A 178 -29.49 -8.34 -26.71
N SER A 179 -28.77 -9.42 -27.02
CA SER A 179 -29.32 -10.77 -27.06
C SER A 179 -28.35 -11.76 -26.46
N TYR A 180 -28.87 -12.82 -25.86
CA TYR A 180 -28.04 -13.86 -25.24
C TYR A 180 -28.07 -15.12 -26.12
N LEU A 181 -26.88 -15.65 -26.42
CA LEU A 181 -26.71 -16.88 -27.21
C LEU A 181 -26.05 -17.95 -26.35
N LEU A 182 -26.79 -19.04 -26.05
CA LEU A 182 -26.22 -20.25 -25.46
C LEU A 182 -25.56 -21.08 -26.53
N VAL A 183 -24.28 -21.42 -26.35
CA VAL A 183 -23.52 -22.32 -27.23
C VAL A 183 -23.00 -23.49 -26.45
N ASN A 184 -23.40 -24.70 -26.87
CA ASN A 184 -22.90 -25.96 -26.32
C ASN A 184 -21.71 -26.44 -27.16
N TYR A 185 -20.64 -26.82 -26.52
CA TYR A 185 -19.44 -27.35 -27.16
C TYR A 185 -19.28 -28.86 -26.96
N ALA A 186 -18.60 -29.51 -27.87
CA ALA A 186 -18.07 -30.84 -27.75
C ALA A 186 -16.70 -30.89 -28.44
N ASP A 187 -15.65 -31.32 -27.78
CA ASP A 187 -14.27 -31.31 -28.29
C ASP A 187 -13.85 -29.91 -28.85
N ASN A 188 -14.22 -28.82 -28.18
CA ASN A 188 -13.99 -27.42 -28.60
C ASN A 188 -14.69 -27.01 -29.91
N LYS A 189 -15.66 -27.77 -30.39
CA LYS A 189 -16.49 -27.46 -31.57
C LYS A 189 -17.93 -27.20 -31.17
N ILE A 190 -18.61 -26.34 -31.92
CA ILE A 190 -20.02 -26.04 -31.72
C ILE A 190 -20.86 -27.28 -31.95
N ALA A 191 -21.49 -27.77 -30.88
CA ALA A 191 -22.47 -28.87 -30.94
C ALA A 191 -23.88 -28.37 -31.17
N SER A 192 -24.28 -27.27 -30.55
CA SER A 192 -25.57 -26.60 -30.74
C SER A 192 -25.50 -25.14 -30.27
N SER A 193 -26.38 -24.28 -30.75
CA SER A 193 -26.55 -22.91 -30.28
C SER A 193 -28.06 -22.55 -30.22
N PHE A 194 -28.39 -21.70 -29.20
CA PHE A 194 -29.79 -21.27 -28.94
C PHE A 194 -29.81 -19.82 -28.49
N THR A 195 -30.63 -18.98 -29.15
CA THR A 195 -30.95 -17.65 -28.59
C THR A 195 -31.85 -17.82 -27.38
N LEU A 196 -31.48 -17.16 -26.27
CA LEU A 196 -32.23 -17.27 -25.01
C LEU A 196 -33.29 -16.17 -24.91
N GLU A 197 -34.48 -16.57 -24.48
CA GLU A 197 -35.58 -15.65 -24.13
C GLU A 197 -35.55 -15.45 -22.59
N LEU A 198 -34.87 -14.40 -22.11
CA LEU A 198 -34.80 -14.05 -20.70
C LEU A 198 -36.03 -13.20 -20.30
N PRO A 199 -36.44 -13.23 -19.01
CA PRO A 199 -37.50 -12.36 -18.51
C PRO A 199 -37.11 -10.89 -18.61
N GLU A 200 -38.12 -9.98 -18.71
CA GLU A 200 -37.85 -8.53 -18.64
C GLU A 200 -37.25 -8.17 -17.28
N ALA A 201 -36.18 -7.40 -17.28
CA ALA A 201 -35.59 -6.84 -16.08
C ALA A 201 -36.32 -5.56 -15.65
N ASP A 202 -36.50 -5.35 -14.35
CA ASP A 202 -37.23 -4.17 -13.82
C ASP A 202 -36.41 -2.87 -13.84
N GLY A 203 -35.21 -2.85 -14.43
CA GLY A 203 -34.38 -1.67 -14.61
C GLY A 203 -33.75 -1.11 -13.32
N TYR A 204 -33.78 -1.90 -12.22
CA TYR A 204 -33.11 -1.53 -10.95
C TYR A 204 -31.76 -2.21 -10.76
N GLY A 205 -31.27 -3.01 -11.72
CA GLY A 205 -30.06 -3.79 -11.64
C GLY A 205 -29.13 -3.58 -12.84
N SER A 206 -27.95 -4.20 -12.79
CA SER A 206 -27.17 -4.42 -14.01
C SER A 206 -27.96 -5.45 -14.83
N ASP A 207 -28.72 -4.97 -15.83
CA ASP A 207 -29.56 -5.81 -16.71
C ASP A 207 -28.70 -6.89 -17.35
N GLY A 208 -28.55 -8.06 -16.69
CA GLY A 208 -27.66 -9.06 -17.24
C GLY A 208 -27.55 -10.33 -16.40
N ILE A 209 -26.86 -11.29 -16.97
CA ILE A 209 -26.45 -12.52 -16.29
C ILE A 209 -25.24 -12.19 -15.39
N ASN A 210 -25.36 -12.54 -14.11
CA ASN A 210 -24.38 -12.18 -13.08
C ASN A 210 -23.59 -13.39 -12.58
N ASP A 211 -24.17 -14.60 -12.61
CA ASP A 211 -23.53 -15.81 -12.14
C ASP A 211 -24.10 -17.05 -12.84
N ILE A 212 -23.29 -18.08 -13.07
CA ILE A 212 -23.66 -19.29 -13.80
C ILE A 212 -23.06 -20.52 -13.16
N LEU A 213 -23.89 -21.56 -12.91
CA LEU A 213 -23.42 -22.90 -12.58
C LEU A 213 -23.84 -23.88 -13.68
N GLU A 214 -22.89 -24.67 -14.16
CA GLU A 214 -23.15 -25.68 -15.19
C GLU A 214 -23.44 -27.06 -14.58
N PHE A 215 -24.42 -27.76 -15.17
CA PHE A 215 -24.77 -29.14 -14.90
C PHE A 215 -24.83 -29.92 -16.21
N ASP A 216 -24.93 -31.24 -16.15
CA ASP A 216 -24.91 -32.07 -17.36
C ASP A 216 -25.99 -31.67 -18.36
N ASP A 217 -27.24 -31.41 -17.93
CA ASP A 217 -28.41 -31.15 -18.75
C ASP A 217 -28.93 -29.70 -18.73
N HIS A 218 -28.43 -28.86 -17.82
CA HIS A 218 -28.87 -27.48 -17.66
C HIS A 218 -27.80 -26.55 -17.09
N LEU A 219 -28.07 -25.24 -17.21
CA LEU A 219 -27.39 -24.20 -16.47
C LEU A 219 -28.32 -23.64 -15.39
N LEU A 220 -27.80 -23.32 -14.22
CA LEU A 220 -28.41 -22.39 -13.28
C LEU A 220 -27.77 -21.03 -13.47
N VAL A 221 -28.62 -19.99 -13.61
CA VAL A 221 -28.16 -18.65 -13.94
C VAL A 221 -28.78 -17.65 -12.99
N VAL A 222 -27.98 -16.80 -12.40
CA VAL A 222 -28.45 -15.59 -11.69
C VAL A 222 -28.58 -14.46 -12.71
N TYR A 223 -29.79 -13.97 -12.86
CA TYR A 223 -30.13 -12.87 -13.77
C TYR A 223 -30.63 -11.68 -12.95
N ASP A 224 -30.21 -10.48 -13.35
CA ASP A 224 -30.53 -9.22 -12.66
C ASP A 224 -30.21 -9.26 -11.14
N ASN A 225 -29.13 -9.95 -10.78
CA ASN A 225 -28.66 -10.14 -9.39
C ASN A 225 -29.68 -10.79 -8.42
N ARG A 226 -30.87 -11.19 -8.85
CA ARG A 226 -31.95 -11.65 -7.96
C ARG A 226 -32.77 -12.81 -8.50
N ILE A 227 -32.81 -13.00 -9.80
CA ILE A 227 -33.67 -14.04 -10.44
C ILE A 227 -32.81 -15.27 -10.71
N LEU A 228 -33.18 -16.40 -10.13
CA LEU A 228 -32.55 -17.67 -10.45
C LEU A 228 -33.32 -18.36 -11.56
N LEU A 229 -32.62 -18.57 -12.67
CA LEU A 229 -33.13 -19.22 -13.87
C LEU A 229 -32.48 -20.59 -14.04
N ARG A 230 -33.24 -21.52 -14.64
CA ARG A 230 -32.75 -22.78 -15.20
C ARG A 230 -32.84 -22.71 -16.71
N ILE A 231 -31.72 -22.93 -17.40
CA ILE A 231 -31.65 -22.97 -18.85
C ILE A 231 -31.33 -24.41 -19.27
N ASN A 232 -32.18 -25.01 -20.07
CA ASN A 232 -31.99 -26.37 -20.59
C ASN A 232 -30.96 -26.35 -21.73
N LYS A 233 -29.90 -27.17 -21.64
CA LYS A 233 -28.83 -27.23 -22.64
C LYS A 233 -29.30 -27.83 -23.98
N ALA A 234 -30.32 -28.69 -23.96
CA ALA A 234 -30.77 -29.39 -25.17
C ALA A 234 -31.60 -28.52 -26.13
N ASP A 235 -32.33 -27.51 -25.63
CA ASP A 235 -33.25 -26.70 -26.41
C ASP A 235 -33.24 -25.21 -26.10
N GLY A 236 -32.38 -24.74 -25.16
CA GLY A 236 -32.32 -23.35 -24.75
C GLY A 236 -33.51 -22.82 -23.94
N SER A 237 -34.45 -23.69 -23.55
CA SER A 237 -35.64 -23.27 -22.81
C SER A 237 -35.29 -22.72 -21.43
N VAL A 238 -35.85 -21.56 -21.07
CA VAL A 238 -35.61 -20.85 -19.82
C VAL A 238 -36.78 -21.04 -18.88
N THR A 239 -36.48 -21.35 -17.60
CA THR A 239 -37.48 -21.50 -16.54
C THR A 239 -37.04 -20.76 -15.30
N GLN A 240 -37.87 -19.84 -14.78
CA GLN A 240 -37.60 -19.16 -13.53
C GLN A 240 -37.81 -20.11 -12.37
N ILE A 241 -36.77 -20.26 -11.50
CA ILE A 241 -36.83 -21.12 -10.31
C ILE A 241 -37.30 -20.31 -9.12
N MET A 242 -36.71 -19.19 -8.87
CA MET A 242 -37.03 -18.30 -7.75
C MET A 242 -36.62 -16.87 -8.06
N GLU A 243 -37.12 -15.94 -7.25
CA GLU A 243 -36.73 -14.55 -7.24
C GLU A 243 -36.45 -14.16 -5.79
N ALA A 244 -35.25 -13.61 -5.52
CA ALA A 244 -34.90 -13.11 -4.21
C ALA A 244 -35.71 -11.85 -3.90
N GLN A 245 -36.34 -11.80 -2.72
CA GLN A 245 -37.15 -10.64 -2.34
C GLN A 245 -36.23 -9.42 -2.11
N ILE A 246 -36.52 -8.34 -2.81
CA ILE A 246 -35.86 -7.05 -2.59
C ILE A 246 -36.67 -6.30 -1.52
N ASN A 247 -36.11 -6.14 -0.33
CA ASN A 247 -36.64 -5.17 0.64
C ASN A 247 -35.91 -3.84 0.46
N ASN A 248 -36.57 -2.93 -0.30
CA ASN A 248 -36.23 -1.49 -0.46
C ASN A 248 -34.78 -1.13 -0.88
N ASP A 249 -34.63 -0.68 -2.11
CA ASP A 249 -33.64 0.25 -2.67
C ASP A 249 -32.16 -0.09 -2.61
N PHE A 250 -31.73 -1.31 -2.23
CA PHE A 250 -30.32 -1.69 -2.29
C PHE A 250 -30.10 -3.04 -2.96
N TYR A 251 -29.14 -3.06 -3.87
CA TYR A 251 -28.62 -4.22 -4.57
C TYR A 251 -28.14 -5.30 -3.61
N ARG A 252 -28.68 -6.49 -3.76
CA ARG A 252 -28.26 -7.67 -2.99
C ARG A 252 -27.97 -8.80 -3.97
N PRO A 253 -26.70 -8.97 -4.39
CA PRO A 253 -26.40 -10.04 -5.31
C PRO A 253 -26.73 -11.39 -4.69
N LEU A 254 -27.54 -12.16 -5.38
CA LEU A 254 -27.64 -13.60 -5.17
C LEU A 254 -26.41 -14.21 -5.85
N VAL A 255 -25.59 -14.93 -5.12
CA VAL A 255 -24.44 -15.65 -5.65
C VAL A 255 -24.71 -17.14 -5.48
N ILE A 256 -24.48 -17.92 -6.51
CA ILE A 256 -24.67 -19.38 -6.49
C ILE A 256 -23.34 -20.10 -6.56
N MET A 257 -23.23 -21.25 -5.91
CA MET A 257 -22.01 -22.05 -5.88
C MET A 257 -22.31 -23.53 -5.66
N LYS A 258 -21.35 -24.38 -5.98
CA LYS A 258 -21.37 -25.81 -5.61
C LYS A 258 -20.50 -26.04 -4.38
N ASP A 259 -20.88 -27.04 -3.58
CA ASP A 259 -19.93 -27.59 -2.62
C ASP A 259 -19.01 -28.63 -3.29
N CYS A 260 -18.04 -29.18 -2.57
CA CYS A 260 -17.13 -30.20 -3.08
C CYS A 260 -17.83 -31.49 -3.57
N ASN A 261 -19.11 -31.73 -3.26
CA ASN A 261 -19.92 -32.85 -3.71
C ASN A 261 -20.83 -32.48 -4.89
N GLY A 262 -20.78 -31.25 -5.40
CA GLY A 262 -21.62 -30.74 -6.47
C GLY A 262 -23.05 -30.35 -6.04
N GLU A 263 -23.32 -30.29 -4.71
CA GLU A 263 -24.60 -29.79 -4.20
C GLU A 263 -24.64 -28.25 -4.34
N THR A 264 -25.78 -27.71 -4.77
CA THR A 264 -25.94 -26.26 -5.04
C THR A 264 -26.29 -25.48 -3.77
N TYR A 265 -25.62 -24.37 -3.57
CA TYR A 265 -25.88 -23.40 -2.52
C TYR A 265 -26.03 -22.01 -3.09
N ALA A 266 -26.64 -21.12 -2.32
CA ALA A 266 -26.73 -19.71 -2.66
C ALA A 266 -26.36 -18.87 -1.45
N ILE A 267 -25.65 -17.78 -1.70
CA ILE A 267 -25.33 -16.73 -0.73
C ILE A 267 -26.40 -15.66 -0.84
N ARG A 268 -26.96 -15.26 0.28
CA ARG A 268 -27.88 -14.13 0.37
C ARG A 268 -27.54 -13.24 1.56
N LEU A 269 -27.88 -11.96 1.47
CA LEU A 269 -27.74 -11.04 2.59
C LEU A 269 -28.83 -11.31 3.66
N ASN A 270 -28.44 -11.35 4.93
CA ASN A 270 -29.40 -11.42 6.04
C ASN A 270 -30.14 -10.08 6.21
N ALA A 271 -31.44 -10.08 5.86
CA ALA A 271 -32.26 -8.88 5.84
C ALA A 271 -32.58 -8.29 7.21
N ASP A 272 -32.58 -9.11 8.26
CA ASP A 272 -33.05 -8.73 9.60
C ASP A 272 -31.98 -7.94 10.39
N GLU A 273 -30.69 -8.04 9.98
CA GLU A 273 -29.58 -7.36 10.64
C GLU A 273 -29.04 -6.15 9.84
N PHE A 274 -29.74 -5.72 8.78
CA PHE A 274 -29.34 -4.58 7.97
C PHE A 274 -29.69 -3.25 8.60
N ASP A 275 -28.70 -2.51 9.08
CA ASP A 275 -28.84 -1.15 9.59
C ASP A 275 -28.43 -0.12 8.52
N ARG A 276 -29.43 0.64 8.00
CA ARG A 276 -29.23 1.63 6.94
C ARG A 276 -28.33 2.80 7.36
N GLU A 277 -28.29 3.14 8.66
CA GLU A 277 -27.51 4.28 9.16
C GLU A 277 -26.02 3.97 9.18
N ARG A 278 -25.61 2.70 9.29
CA ARG A 278 -24.21 2.27 9.29
C ARG A 278 -23.57 2.24 7.90
N GLN A 279 -24.35 2.11 6.82
CA GLN A 279 -23.83 1.95 5.46
C GLN A 279 -23.09 3.19 4.92
N TYR A 280 -23.27 4.36 5.49
CA TYR A 280 -22.71 5.62 5.02
C TYR A 280 -21.49 6.11 5.80
N LEU A 281 -21.04 5.39 6.81
CA LEU A 281 -19.84 5.76 7.56
C LEU A 281 -18.60 5.18 6.83
N PRO A 282 -17.65 6.03 6.42
CA PRO A 282 -16.39 5.57 5.82
C PRO A 282 -15.66 4.64 6.81
N GLY A 283 -15.43 3.38 6.42
CA GLY A 283 -14.75 2.37 7.23
C GLY A 283 -15.65 1.28 7.85
N GLU A 284 -16.99 1.42 7.82
CA GLU A 284 -17.92 0.43 8.40
C GLU A 284 -18.63 -0.45 7.33
N GLN A 285 -17.92 -0.96 6.34
CA GLN A 285 -18.42 -2.10 5.57
C GLN A 285 -18.34 -3.42 6.37
N THR A 286 -17.75 -3.40 7.54
CA THR A 286 -17.69 -4.48 8.52
C THR A 286 -19.01 -4.53 9.28
N GLY A 287 -19.88 -5.50 8.95
CA GLY A 287 -21.12 -5.76 9.69
C GLY A 287 -22.30 -6.24 8.85
N MET A 288 -22.15 -6.35 7.53
CA MET A 288 -23.15 -7.03 6.73
C MET A 288 -22.99 -8.54 6.92
N LYS A 289 -24.05 -9.20 7.41
CA LYS A 289 -24.08 -10.66 7.56
C LYS A 289 -24.71 -11.32 6.35
N TYR A 290 -24.03 -12.32 5.85
CA TYR A 290 -24.46 -13.15 4.74
C TYR A 290 -24.81 -14.56 5.23
N GLU A 291 -25.75 -15.18 4.55
CA GLU A 291 -26.20 -16.55 4.80
C GLU A 291 -25.90 -17.42 3.58
N LEU A 292 -25.22 -18.55 3.82
CA LEU A 292 -25.03 -19.60 2.84
C LEU A 292 -26.12 -20.64 3.04
N CYS A 293 -27.03 -20.77 2.07
CA CYS A 293 -28.20 -21.65 2.13
C CYS A 293 -28.14 -22.70 1.02
N LYS A 294 -28.51 -23.94 1.30
CA LYS A 294 -28.63 -24.97 0.29
C LYS A 294 -29.86 -24.72 -0.60
N LEU A 295 -29.72 -24.92 -1.90
CA LEU A 295 -30.86 -24.90 -2.84
C LEU A 295 -31.58 -26.24 -2.80
N GLU A 296 -32.82 -26.24 -2.33
CA GLU A 296 -33.69 -27.42 -2.26
C GLU A 296 -34.90 -27.26 -3.17
N GLY A 297 -34.81 -27.83 -4.40
CA GLY A 297 -35.81 -27.63 -5.41
C GLY A 297 -35.89 -26.18 -5.89
N ASN A 298 -36.99 -25.49 -5.53
CA ASN A 298 -37.22 -24.08 -5.90
C ASN A 298 -37.15 -23.14 -4.69
N SER A 299 -36.50 -23.54 -3.60
CA SER A 299 -36.35 -22.71 -2.39
C SER A 299 -35.01 -22.92 -1.72
N LEU A 300 -34.62 -21.93 -0.93
CA LEU A 300 -33.42 -22.02 -0.08
C LEU A 300 -33.79 -22.64 1.27
N SER A 301 -32.90 -23.49 1.78
CA SER A 301 -32.98 -24.07 3.12
C SER A 301 -32.76 -23.01 4.22
N GLU A 302 -32.89 -23.44 5.48
CA GLU A 302 -32.27 -22.67 6.59
C GLU A 302 -30.77 -22.51 6.34
N PRO A 303 -30.15 -21.43 6.86
CA PRO A 303 -28.73 -21.20 6.67
C PRO A 303 -27.85 -22.37 7.12
N PHE A 304 -26.99 -22.83 6.23
CA PHE A 304 -25.91 -23.77 6.56
C PHE A 304 -24.86 -23.10 7.43
N MET A 305 -24.53 -21.84 7.10
CA MET A 305 -23.65 -20.96 7.88
C MET A 305 -24.00 -19.51 7.64
N THR A 306 -23.56 -18.66 8.59
CA THR A 306 -23.58 -17.20 8.48
C THR A 306 -22.16 -16.67 8.58
N PHE A 307 -21.81 -15.67 7.78
CA PHE A 307 -20.48 -15.02 7.79
C PHE A 307 -20.61 -13.51 7.58
N GLU A 308 -19.58 -12.74 7.97
CA GLU A 308 -19.59 -11.28 7.82
C GLU A 308 -18.98 -10.88 6.47
N GLY A 309 -19.62 -9.93 5.80
CA GLY A 309 -19.06 -9.30 4.60
C GLY A 309 -17.81 -8.48 4.96
N GLY A 310 -16.74 -8.67 4.20
CA GLY A 310 -15.41 -8.15 4.52
C GLY A 310 -14.44 -9.22 4.99
N GLU A 311 -14.93 -10.38 5.44
CA GLU A 311 -14.09 -11.54 5.73
C GLU A 311 -13.89 -12.47 4.52
N GLY A 312 -14.32 -12.06 3.31
CA GLY A 312 -14.31 -12.88 2.11
C GLY A 312 -15.59 -13.71 1.91
N TYR A 313 -15.75 -14.26 0.71
CA TYR A 313 -16.88 -15.16 0.39
C TYR A 313 -16.42 -16.62 0.38
N PRO A 314 -17.27 -17.57 0.84
CA PRO A 314 -17.01 -18.99 0.67
C PRO A 314 -16.80 -19.32 -0.82
N GLN A 315 -15.85 -20.20 -1.09
CA GLN A 315 -15.59 -20.77 -2.41
C GLN A 315 -15.82 -22.29 -2.36
N THR A 316 -15.98 -22.91 -3.53
CA THR A 316 -16.07 -24.38 -3.64
C THR A 316 -14.89 -25.04 -2.93
N GLY A 317 -15.19 -25.99 -2.06
CA GLY A 317 -14.19 -26.71 -1.30
C GLY A 317 -13.62 -27.93 -2.03
N TYR A 318 -12.78 -28.68 -1.32
CA TYR A 318 -12.18 -29.88 -1.84
C TYR A 318 -12.02 -30.96 -0.75
N GLY A 319 -11.93 -32.21 -1.13
CA GLY A 319 -11.71 -33.33 -0.21
C GLY A 319 -12.78 -33.45 0.86
N LYS A 320 -12.44 -33.18 2.13
CA LYS A 320 -13.38 -33.20 3.27
C LYS A 320 -14.07 -31.86 3.52
N TYR A 321 -13.62 -30.81 2.91
CA TYR A 321 -14.16 -29.46 3.10
C TYR A 321 -15.24 -29.16 2.04
N LYS A 322 -16.45 -28.87 2.49
CA LYS A 322 -17.52 -28.45 1.60
C LYS A 322 -17.21 -27.16 0.89
N PHE A 323 -16.66 -26.21 1.64
CA PHE A 323 -16.24 -24.89 1.18
C PHE A 323 -14.89 -24.54 1.77
N ILE A 324 -14.22 -23.58 1.15
CA ILE A 324 -13.10 -22.86 1.73
C ILE A 324 -13.48 -21.41 1.92
N LEU A 325 -12.93 -20.77 2.96
CA LEU A 325 -13.13 -19.35 3.26
C LEU A 325 -11.78 -18.72 3.53
N ASN A 326 -11.42 -17.75 2.70
CA ASN A 326 -10.18 -17.02 2.84
C ASN A 326 -10.43 -15.77 3.71
N LYS A 327 -9.75 -15.71 4.85
CA LYS A 327 -9.73 -14.56 5.77
C LYS A 327 -8.35 -13.94 5.83
N ALA A 328 -8.26 -12.75 6.42
CA ALA A 328 -6.99 -12.02 6.56
C ALA A 328 -5.93 -12.81 7.36
N ASP A 329 -6.34 -13.61 8.35
CA ASP A 329 -5.47 -14.41 9.23
C ASP A 329 -5.12 -15.78 8.67
N ALA A 330 -6.09 -16.44 8.00
CA ALA A 330 -5.94 -17.83 7.55
C ALA A 330 -6.92 -18.22 6.44
N LEU A 331 -6.56 -19.24 5.67
CA LEU A 331 -7.49 -19.99 4.83
C LEU A 331 -8.15 -21.08 5.68
N TYR A 332 -9.46 -21.10 5.72
CA TYR A 332 -10.26 -22.07 6.47
C TYR A 332 -11.00 -23.04 5.54
N GLY A 333 -11.03 -24.31 5.93
CA GLY A 333 -11.91 -25.32 5.36
C GLY A 333 -13.18 -25.49 6.18
N ILE A 334 -14.33 -25.47 5.55
CA ILE A 334 -15.64 -25.62 6.17
C ILE A 334 -16.14 -27.05 5.96
N CYS A 335 -16.23 -27.81 7.06
CA CYS A 335 -16.67 -29.21 7.07
C CYS A 335 -18.18 -29.34 7.07
N ASP A 336 -18.67 -30.60 6.91
CA ASP A 336 -20.07 -30.96 7.18
C ASP A 336 -20.49 -30.47 8.59
N GLY A 337 -21.60 -29.74 8.66
CA GLY A 337 -22.08 -29.17 9.93
C GLY A 337 -21.53 -27.78 10.25
N GLY A 338 -20.76 -27.15 9.34
CA GLY A 338 -20.35 -25.74 9.43
C GLY A 338 -19.16 -25.48 10.36
N SER A 339 -18.47 -26.55 10.85
CA SER A 339 -17.23 -26.34 11.60
C SER A 339 -16.08 -25.91 10.67
N MET A 340 -15.27 -24.95 11.12
CA MET A 340 -14.10 -24.47 10.39
C MET A 340 -12.82 -25.12 10.93
N GLU A 341 -11.93 -25.50 10.03
CA GLU A 341 -10.58 -25.95 10.32
C GLU A 341 -9.57 -25.07 9.56
N GLU A 342 -8.51 -24.65 10.21
CA GLU A 342 -7.42 -23.89 9.60
C GLU A 342 -6.66 -24.77 8.60
N ILE A 343 -6.55 -24.33 7.35
CA ILE A 343 -5.79 -25.00 6.29
C ILE A 343 -4.42 -24.31 6.17
N ILE A 344 -4.41 -23.00 5.87
CA ILE A 344 -3.19 -22.18 5.77
C ILE A 344 -3.29 -21.08 6.82
N ASN A 345 -2.28 -20.96 7.65
CA ASN A 345 -2.08 -19.78 8.50
C ASN A 345 -1.09 -18.84 7.81
N TRP A 346 -1.58 -17.70 7.33
CA TRP A 346 -0.77 -16.78 6.56
C TRP A 346 0.44 -16.28 7.34
N LYS A 347 0.22 -15.81 8.56
CA LYS A 347 1.28 -15.27 9.41
C LYS A 347 2.33 -16.31 9.79
N LYS A 348 1.91 -17.50 10.20
CA LYS A 348 2.84 -18.60 10.57
C LYS A 348 3.58 -19.21 9.38
N SER A 349 3.09 -18.94 8.17
CA SER A 349 3.71 -19.37 6.91
C SER A 349 4.62 -18.29 6.30
N ASP A 350 4.73 -17.12 6.92
CA ASP A 350 5.40 -15.94 6.35
C ASP A 350 4.83 -15.55 4.98
N LEU A 351 3.51 -15.70 4.83
CA LEU A 351 2.78 -15.40 3.61
C LEU A 351 1.80 -14.25 3.83
N ASP A 352 1.51 -13.52 2.76
CA ASP A 352 0.37 -12.59 2.74
C ASP A 352 -0.90 -13.37 2.45
N SER A 353 -2.02 -12.86 2.95
CA SER A 353 -3.32 -13.33 2.46
C SER A 353 -3.42 -13.06 0.97
N MET A 354 -3.78 -14.07 0.21
CA MET A 354 -3.94 -13.99 -1.24
C MET A 354 -5.13 -14.81 -1.68
N GLU A 355 -5.71 -14.50 -2.80
CA GLU A 355 -6.74 -15.35 -3.39
C GLU A 355 -6.16 -16.73 -3.69
N VAL A 356 -6.96 -17.78 -3.47
CA VAL A 356 -6.51 -19.16 -3.65
C VAL A 356 -7.49 -19.98 -4.47
N LEU A 357 -6.95 -20.77 -5.39
CA LEU A 357 -7.71 -21.75 -6.18
C LEU A 357 -7.14 -23.15 -5.90
N PRO A 358 -7.96 -24.12 -5.41
CA PRO A 358 -7.48 -25.47 -5.15
C PRO A 358 -6.98 -26.16 -6.43
N ILE A 359 -5.79 -26.76 -6.37
CA ILE A 359 -5.22 -27.54 -7.46
C ILE A 359 -5.06 -29.05 -7.11
N GLY A 360 -5.62 -29.45 -5.98
CA GLY A 360 -5.60 -30.84 -5.49
C GLY A 360 -4.44 -31.15 -4.55
N ASN A 361 -4.54 -32.27 -3.82
CA ASN A 361 -3.48 -32.75 -2.90
C ASN A 361 -3.08 -31.76 -1.77
N ASP A 362 -4.04 -30.97 -1.26
CA ASP A 362 -3.79 -29.88 -0.31
C ASP A 362 -2.82 -28.80 -0.87
N GLU A 363 -2.76 -28.64 -2.20
CA GLU A 363 -2.02 -27.60 -2.88
C GLU A 363 -2.98 -26.60 -3.53
N PHE A 364 -2.51 -25.33 -3.66
CA PHE A 364 -3.31 -24.24 -4.20
C PHE A 364 -2.50 -23.40 -5.19
N LEU A 365 -3.18 -22.82 -6.15
CA LEU A 365 -2.69 -21.66 -6.89
C LEU A 365 -3.07 -20.41 -6.09
N GLY A 366 -2.07 -19.71 -5.56
CA GLY A 366 -2.22 -18.41 -4.91
C GLY A 366 -2.08 -17.28 -5.91
N ILE A 367 -2.95 -16.27 -5.81
CA ILE A 367 -2.98 -15.10 -6.68
C ILE A 367 -2.81 -13.86 -5.78
N LYS A 368 -1.72 -13.11 -5.95
CA LYS A 368 -1.44 -11.89 -5.22
C LYS A 368 -1.57 -10.69 -6.16
N GLU A 369 -2.49 -9.78 -5.85
CA GLU A 369 -2.60 -8.51 -6.55
C GLU A 369 -1.48 -7.56 -6.12
N LYS A 370 -0.86 -6.93 -7.10
CA LYS A 370 0.14 -5.89 -6.92
C LYS A 370 -0.33 -4.61 -7.58
N ASN A 371 -0.65 -3.62 -6.77
CA ASN A 371 -1.00 -2.30 -7.29
C ASN A 371 0.26 -1.60 -7.84
N THR A 372 0.18 -1.17 -9.09
CA THR A 372 1.21 -0.37 -9.75
C THR A 372 0.65 1.00 -10.13
N GLU A 373 1.51 1.95 -10.49
CA GLU A 373 1.05 3.25 -10.99
C GLU A 373 0.18 3.14 -12.25
N TYR A 374 0.23 2.00 -12.94
CA TYR A 374 -0.46 1.76 -14.22
C TYR A 374 -1.67 0.82 -14.09
N GLY A 375 -2.02 0.40 -12.88
CA GLY A 375 -3.11 -0.52 -12.56
C GLY A 375 -2.65 -1.74 -11.78
N SER A 376 -3.51 -2.74 -11.67
CA SER A 376 -3.20 -3.98 -10.97
C SER A 376 -2.40 -4.94 -11.86
N GLU A 377 -1.38 -5.54 -11.30
CA GLU A 377 -0.65 -6.69 -11.84
C GLU A 377 -0.84 -7.87 -10.89
N TYR A 378 -0.74 -9.09 -11.38
CA TYR A 378 -0.93 -10.29 -10.57
C TYR A 378 0.32 -11.16 -10.55
N GLU A 379 0.70 -11.60 -9.36
CA GLU A 379 1.75 -12.57 -9.14
C GLU A 379 1.11 -13.90 -8.72
N TYR A 380 1.65 -14.99 -9.23
CA TYR A 380 1.11 -16.34 -9.07
C TYR A 380 2.07 -17.22 -8.29
N PHE A 381 1.53 -18.01 -7.36
CA PHE A 381 2.31 -18.86 -6.48
C PHE A 381 1.67 -20.25 -6.38
N LYS A 382 2.50 -21.30 -6.42
CA LYS A 382 2.09 -22.62 -5.98
C LYS A 382 2.27 -22.71 -4.48
N LEU A 383 1.16 -22.89 -3.74
CA LEU A 383 1.15 -23.06 -2.30
C LEU A 383 1.09 -24.55 -1.97
N LYS A 384 1.99 -25.01 -1.12
CA LYS A 384 2.03 -26.40 -0.67
C LYS A 384 2.42 -26.51 0.79
N PRO A 385 2.03 -27.62 1.49
CA PRO A 385 2.43 -27.86 2.88
C PRO A 385 3.96 -27.76 3.04
N GLY A 386 4.41 -26.94 4.01
CA GLY A 386 5.81 -26.73 4.32
C GLY A 386 6.39 -27.77 5.30
N ASP A 387 7.70 -27.92 5.31
CA ASP A 387 8.40 -28.78 6.26
C ASP A 387 8.66 -28.04 7.58
N ILE A 388 7.80 -28.26 8.57
CA ILE A 388 7.93 -27.70 9.92
C ILE A 388 9.28 -28.09 10.57
N SER A 389 9.87 -29.24 10.24
CA SER A 389 11.16 -29.64 10.79
C SER A 389 12.27 -28.72 10.32
N ALA A 390 12.24 -28.27 9.08
CA ALA A 390 13.19 -27.32 8.53
C ALA A 390 13.06 -25.93 9.22
N LEU A 391 11.84 -25.50 9.48
CA LEU A 391 11.59 -24.27 10.26
C LEU A 391 12.14 -24.36 11.69
N ALA A 392 11.94 -25.48 12.36
CA ALA A 392 12.45 -25.73 13.72
C ALA A 392 13.98 -25.71 13.83
N GLU A 393 14.70 -25.90 12.72
CA GLU A 393 16.17 -25.84 12.71
C GLU A 393 16.71 -24.42 12.56
N LYS A 394 15.88 -23.42 12.15
CA LYS A 394 16.28 -22.02 12.07
C LYS A 394 16.49 -21.43 13.47
N THR A 395 17.40 -20.47 13.57
CA THR A 395 17.58 -19.66 14.79
C THR A 395 16.60 -18.49 14.73
N GLU A 396 15.78 -18.33 15.78
CA GLU A 396 14.87 -17.21 15.93
C GLU A 396 15.62 -15.96 16.39
N LEU A 397 15.38 -14.85 15.72
CA LEU A 397 15.79 -13.50 16.10
C LEU A 397 14.54 -12.61 16.21
N THR A 398 14.56 -11.69 17.15
CA THR A 398 13.41 -10.83 17.43
C THR A 398 13.62 -9.41 16.87
N LEU A 399 12.61 -8.91 16.13
CA LEU A 399 12.53 -7.54 15.65
C LEU A 399 11.51 -6.75 16.48
N GLY A 400 11.98 -5.87 17.36
CA GLY A 400 11.13 -4.94 18.11
C GLY A 400 10.74 -3.74 17.25
N VAL A 401 9.44 -3.52 17.05
CA VAL A 401 8.90 -2.42 16.24
C VAL A 401 8.20 -1.42 17.14
N VAL A 402 8.74 -0.20 17.22
CA VAL A 402 8.18 0.88 18.04
C VAL A 402 7.03 1.57 17.34
N LEU A 403 7.14 1.79 16.04
CA LEU A 403 6.06 2.29 15.19
C LEU A 403 5.77 1.25 14.11
N TYR A 404 4.69 0.50 14.31
CA TYR A 404 4.32 -0.56 13.37
C TYR A 404 3.63 0.01 12.13
N ASN A 405 4.10 -0.42 10.96
CA ASN A 405 3.46 -0.20 9.68
C ASN A 405 3.30 -1.57 9.00
N GLU A 406 2.08 -2.08 8.98
CA GLU A 406 1.76 -3.43 8.57
C GLU A 406 2.34 -3.79 7.20
N GLY A 407 2.11 -2.98 6.18
CA GLY A 407 2.57 -3.29 4.82
C GLY A 407 4.08 -3.42 4.70
N ASN A 408 4.83 -2.41 5.13
CA ASN A 408 6.28 -2.39 4.93
C ASN A 408 7.03 -3.36 5.85
N THR A 409 6.65 -3.43 7.13
CA THR A 409 7.36 -4.26 8.12
C THR A 409 7.16 -5.74 7.82
N ASP A 410 5.92 -6.15 7.57
CA ASP A 410 5.59 -7.55 7.34
C ASP A 410 6.18 -8.07 6.04
N ASP A 411 6.15 -7.30 4.96
CA ASP A 411 6.74 -7.69 3.67
C ASP A 411 8.25 -7.95 3.79
N ILE A 412 8.98 -7.09 4.51
CA ILE A 412 10.41 -7.23 4.75
C ILE A 412 10.71 -8.53 5.52
N VAL A 413 9.99 -8.75 6.62
CA VAL A 413 10.18 -9.92 7.49
C VAL A 413 9.83 -11.20 6.75
N LYS A 414 8.68 -11.25 6.09
CA LYS A 414 8.23 -12.40 5.30
C LYS A 414 9.19 -12.74 4.17
N ASP A 415 9.69 -11.72 3.44
CA ASP A 415 10.67 -11.95 2.37
C ASP A 415 11.98 -12.53 2.92
N PHE A 416 12.49 -12.01 4.03
CA PHE A 416 13.67 -12.55 4.68
C PHE A 416 13.45 -13.98 5.15
N ASN A 417 12.38 -14.27 5.88
CA ASN A 417 12.09 -15.57 6.47
C ASN A 417 11.96 -16.67 5.42
N ARG A 418 11.32 -16.35 4.26
CA ARG A 418 11.19 -17.28 3.13
C ARG A 418 12.52 -17.58 2.46
N ASN A 419 13.41 -16.58 2.36
CA ASN A 419 14.66 -16.69 1.60
C ASN A 419 15.90 -17.01 2.46
N ASN A 420 15.73 -17.21 3.77
CA ASN A 420 16.85 -17.49 4.68
C ASN A 420 16.73 -18.88 5.31
N ASP A 421 17.76 -19.72 5.11
CA ASP A 421 17.77 -21.09 5.62
C ASP A 421 18.25 -21.21 7.08
N ARG A 422 18.84 -20.14 7.65
CA ARG A 422 19.48 -20.17 8.96
C ARG A 422 18.70 -19.45 10.04
N TYR A 423 18.03 -18.36 9.67
CA TYR A 423 17.39 -17.45 10.59
C TYR A 423 15.91 -17.28 10.26
N HIS A 424 15.14 -16.97 11.28
CA HIS A 424 13.73 -16.59 11.21
C HIS A 424 13.50 -15.37 12.09
N ILE A 425 12.94 -14.32 11.54
CA ILE A 425 12.63 -13.08 12.28
C ILE A 425 11.22 -13.16 12.80
N ARG A 426 11.06 -12.98 14.11
CA ARG A 426 9.77 -12.80 14.77
C ARG A 426 9.58 -11.34 15.16
N THR A 427 8.50 -10.72 14.66
CA THR A 427 8.16 -9.34 15.01
C THR A 427 7.53 -9.27 16.40
N VAL A 428 7.97 -8.25 17.15
CA VAL A 428 7.45 -7.86 18.48
C VAL A 428 6.96 -6.42 18.36
N ILE A 429 5.64 -6.22 18.36
CA ILE A 429 5.03 -4.90 18.19
C ILE A 429 4.92 -4.22 19.55
N TYR A 430 5.59 -3.09 19.72
CA TYR A 430 5.50 -2.24 20.90
C TYR A 430 4.43 -1.17 20.77
N GLY A 431 4.19 -0.64 19.57
CA GLY A 431 3.19 0.34 19.30
C GLY A 431 2.56 0.15 17.92
N ASP A 432 1.24 0.06 17.87
CA ASP A 432 0.44 -0.05 16.67
C ASP A 432 -0.47 1.17 16.52
N PRO A 433 -0.19 2.09 15.57
CA PRO A 433 -1.07 3.22 15.29
C PRO A 433 -2.46 2.80 14.79
N GLY A 434 -2.60 1.59 14.24
CA GLY A 434 -3.89 1.06 13.80
C GLY A 434 -4.87 0.81 14.94
N GLU A 435 -4.37 0.65 16.18
CA GLU A 435 -5.23 0.57 17.39
C GLU A 435 -5.86 1.92 17.78
N VAL A 436 -5.36 3.02 17.21
CA VAL A 436 -5.89 4.36 17.47
C VAL A 436 -7.17 4.56 16.67
N VAL A 437 -8.30 4.27 17.28
CA VAL A 437 -9.61 4.52 16.67
C VAL A 437 -9.80 6.02 16.48
N SER A 438 -10.06 6.46 15.25
CA SER A 438 -10.43 7.82 14.92
C SER A 438 -11.79 8.15 15.55
N ASN A 439 -11.78 8.78 16.72
CA ASN A 439 -12.99 9.24 17.38
C ASN A 439 -13.57 10.45 16.63
N GLY A 440 -14.40 10.18 15.62
CA GLY A 440 -15.34 11.20 15.11
C GLY A 440 -14.74 12.34 14.29
N GLY A 441 -13.57 12.17 13.66
CA GLY A 441 -13.08 13.10 12.64
C GLY A 441 -12.31 14.32 13.14
N ASP A 442 -11.92 14.38 14.41
CA ASP A 442 -10.98 15.40 14.89
C ASP A 442 -9.54 14.88 14.76
N ILE A 443 -8.84 15.35 13.73
CA ILE A 443 -7.47 14.95 13.42
C ILE A 443 -6.49 15.21 14.57
N ASN A 444 -6.72 16.26 15.37
CA ASN A 444 -5.83 16.58 16.49
C ASN A 444 -5.92 15.53 17.61
N VAL A 445 -7.13 14.99 17.84
CA VAL A 445 -7.32 13.91 18.84
C VAL A 445 -6.65 12.63 18.36
N TYR A 446 -6.70 12.36 17.06
CA TYR A 446 -6.03 11.22 16.46
C TYR A 446 -4.49 11.31 16.60
N GLU A 447 -3.90 12.46 16.28
CA GLU A 447 -2.48 12.72 16.43
C GLU A 447 -1.99 12.60 17.89
N ASP A 448 -2.72 13.21 18.84
CA ASP A 448 -2.38 13.12 20.27
C ASP A 448 -2.38 11.67 20.77
N ASN A 449 -3.34 10.86 20.28
CA ASN A 449 -3.42 9.44 20.63
C ASN A 449 -2.25 8.62 20.04
N ILE A 450 -1.86 8.87 18.78
CA ILE A 450 -0.67 8.22 18.17
C ILE A 450 0.59 8.56 18.98
N ARG A 451 0.80 9.82 19.35
CA ARG A 451 1.95 10.23 20.17
C ARG A 451 1.98 9.51 21.51
N GLU A 452 0.84 9.33 22.16
CA GLU A 452 0.75 8.57 23.40
C GLU A 452 1.13 7.09 23.20
N VAL A 453 0.66 6.48 22.09
CA VAL A 453 1.03 5.09 21.74
C VAL A 453 2.54 4.95 21.54
N ILE A 454 3.16 5.82 20.74
CA ILE A 454 4.62 5.80 20.49
C ILE A 454 5.41 6.00 21.80
N GLY A 455 5.02 6.96 22.63
CA GLY A 455 5.69 7.23 23.90
C GLY A 455 5.63 6.04 24.88
N LYS A 456 4.49 5.35 24.94
CA LYS A 456 4.33 4.11 25.74
C LYS A 456 5.18 2.97 25.17
N ALA A 457 5.14 2.80 23.85
CA ALA A 457 5.91 1.78 23.14
C ALA A 457 7.41 1.92 23.40
N PHE A 458 7.94 3.13 23.29
CA PHE A 458 9.35 3.39 23.57
C PHE A 458 9.71 3.18 25.04
N SER A 459 8.84 3.56 25.97
CA SER A 459 9.05 3.31 27.40
C SER A 459 9.12 1.81 27.70
N GLN A 460 8.20 1.02 27.16
CA GLN A 460 8.18 -0.44 27.30
C GLN A 460 9.44 -1.08 26.70
N LEU A 461 9.84 -0.67 25.51
CA LEU A 461 11.08 -1.14 24.88
C LEU A 461 12.29 -0.88 25.79
N CYS A 462 12.41 0.32 26.39
CA CYS A 462 13.49 0.67 27.31
C CYS A 462 13.49 -0.23 28.55
N ASP A 463 12.32 -0.50 29.12
CA ASP A 463 12.16 -1.38 30.28
C ASP A 463 12.59 -2.82 29.95
N ASP A 464 12.20 -3.32 28.78
CA ASP A 464 12.56 -4.68 28.34
C ASP A 464 14.07 -4.80 28.10
N ILE A 465 14.70 -3.83 27.46
CA ILE A 465 16.16 -3.80 27.26
C ILE A 465 16.87 -3.77 28.63
N GLN A 466 16.42 -2.94 29.56
CA GLN A 466 17.03 -2.84 30.89
C GLN A 466 16.90 -4.12 31.71
N ASN A 467 15.80 -4.84 31.54
CA ASN A 467 15.55 -6.12 32.22
C ASN A 467 16.23 -7.31 31.52
N GLY A 468 16.89 -7.10 30.38
CA GLY A 468 17.54 -8.16 29.60
C GLY A 468 16.58 -8.98 28.75
N ASN A 469 15.36 -8.48 28.55
CA ASN A 469 14.30 -9.11 27.74
C ASN A 469 14.06 -8.34 26.42
N GLY A 470 14.94 -7.38 26.09
CA GLY A 470 14.81 -6.58 24.86
C GLY A 470 14.97 -7.42 23.60
N PRO A 471 14.43 -6.96 22.45
CA PRO A 471 14.58 -7.64 21.18
C PRO A 471 16.03 -7.61 20.67
N ASP A 472 16.36 -8.49 19.72
CA ASP A 472 17.68 -8.54 19.10
C ASP A 472 17.93 -7.33 18.20
N ILE A 473 16.88 -6.92 17.47
CA ILE A 473 16.89 -5.82 16.50
C ILE A 473 15.76 -4.85 16.87
N VAL A 474 15.98 -3.55 16.71
CA VAL A 474 14.96 -2.50 16.94
C VAL A 474 14.75 -1.71 15.66
N MET A 475 13.50 -1.42 15.34
CA MET A 475 13.06 -0.61 14.21
C MET A 475 12.01 0.44 14.63
N GLY A 476 11.88 1.53 13.87
CA GLY A 476 10.83 2.55 14.05
C GLY A 476 11.10 3.53 15.19
N LEU A 477 12.38 3.69 15.58
CA LEU A 477 12.78 4.74 16.51
C LEU A 477 12.72 6.11 15.84
N GLY A 478 12.18 7.11 16.52
CA GLY A 478 12.43 8.51 16.19
C GLY A 478 13.89 8.87 16.47
N TYR A 479 14.40 9.93 15.84
CA TYR A 479 15.81 10.33 15.96
C TYR A 479 16.24 10.60 17.41
N GLY A 480 15.40 11.26 18.19
CA GLY A 480 15.67 11.54 19.61
C GLY A 480 15.76 10.27 20.46
N ASP A 481 14.91 9.28 20.20
CA ASP A 481 14.89 8.01 20.92
C ASP A 481 16.06 7.10 20.52
N TYR A 482 16.40 7.09 19.22
CA TYR A 482 17.65 6.47 18.75
C TYR A 482 18.88 7.01 19.51
N ARG A 483 18.99 8.34 19.62
CA ARG A 483 20.09 8.98 20.34
C ARG A 483 20.14 8.61 21.83
N LYS A 484 18.98 8.51 22.49
CA LYS A 484 18.93 8.06 23.89
C LYS A 484 19.46 6.65 24.05
N LEU A 485 19.01 5.71 23.21
CA LEU A 485 19.48 4.32 23.28
C LEU A 485 20.97 4.20 22.91
N ALA A 486 21.44 4.88 21.86
CA ALA A 486 22.84 4.90 21.46
C ALA A 486 23.75 5.41 22.61
N ASN A 487 23.39 6.54 23.22
CA ASN A 487 24.17 7.15 24.29
C ASN A 487 24.11 6.35 25.63
N SER A 488 23.11 5.48 25.84
CA SER A 488 22.97 4.62 27.00
C SER A 488 23.81 3.34 26.94
N GLY A 489 24.36 3.00 25.76
CA GLY A 489 25.05 1.73 25.51
C GLY A 489 24.11 0.54 25.31
N ALA A 490 22.83 0.81 25.04
CA ALA A 490 21.81 -0.21 24.76
C ALA A 490 21.95 -0.83 23.36
N LEU A 491 22.68 -0.17 22.47
CA LEU A 491 22.84 -0.58 21.07
C LEU A 491 24.27 -1.06 20.78
N THR A 492 24.39 -1.84 19.71
CA THR A 492 25.64 -2.42 19.23
C THR A 492 26.31 -1.45 18.24
N ASP A 493 27.62 -1.31 18.31
CA ASP A 493 28.43 -0.60 17.31
C ASP A 493 28.28 -1.27 15.95
N MET A 494 27.68 -0.54 14.99
CA MET A 494 27.40 -1.04 13.64
C MET A 494 28.63 -0.99 12.72
N GLU A 495 29.66 -0.22 13.04
CA GLU A 495 30.88 -0.09 12.22
C GLU A 495 31.65 -1.41 12.14
N GLN A 496 31.50 -2.30 13.16
CA GLN A 496 32.11 -3.63 13.12
C GLN A 496 31.64 -4.51 11.96
N PHE A 497 30.47 -4.22 11.39
CA PHE A 497 29.91 -4.93 10.24
C PHE A 497 30.26 -4.28 8.91
N LEU A 498 30.80 -3.05 8.93
CA LEU A 498 31.14 -2.23 7.78
C LEU A 498 32.65 -2.27 7.48
N ASP A 499 33.27 -3.43 7.61
CA ASP A 499 34.70 -3.64 7.41
C ASP A 499 35.04 -4.31 6.06
N GLY A 500 34.05 -4.45 5.17
CA GLY A 500 34.17 -5.08 3.86
C GLY A 500 33.92 -6.58 3.81
N ARG A 501 33.85 -7.27 4.97
CA ARG A 501 33.54 -8.72 5.01
C ARG A 501 32.16 -9.05 4.44
N ASN A 502 31.21 -8.16 4.64
CA ASN A 502 29.82 -8.29 4.18
C ASN A 502 29.55 -7.48 2.89
N GLY A 503 30.60 -7.13 2.16
CA GLY A 503 30.50 -6.41 0.89
C GLY A 503 30.41 -4.89 0.99
N TYR A 504 30.25 -4.32 2.20
CA TYR A 504 30.15 -2.88 2.44
C TYR A 504 31.18 -2.40 3.46
N THR A 505 31.63 -1.18 3.24
CA THR A 505 32.51 -0.42 4.13
C THR A 505 31.82 0.86 4.57
N LEU A 506 32.36 1.54 5.58
CA LEU A 506 31.86 2.85 5.99
C LEU A 506 31.91 3.89 4.84
N ASP A 507 32.89 3.74 3.94
CA ASP A 507 33.03 4.62 2.76
C ASP A 507 31.88 4.43 1.75
N ASP A 508 31.14 3.32 1.81
CA ASP A 508 29.98 3.07 0.97
C ASP A 508 28.71 3.76 1.45
N ILE A 509 28.70 4.36 2.63
CA ILE A 509 27.55 5.10 3.17
C ILE A 509 27.66 6.58 2.80
N PHE A 510 26.50 7.22 2.53
CA PHE A 510 26.46 8.65 2.26
C PHE A 510 26.97 9.47 3.46
N PRO A 511 27.82 10.50 3.24
CA PRO A 511 28.39 11.31 4.32
C PRO A 511 27.34 11.96 5.24
N ALA A 512 26.23 12.42 4.66
CA ALA A 512 25.13 12.97 5.43
C ALA A 512 24.52 11.95 6.40
N ILE A 513 24.36 10.71 5.97
CA ILE A 513 23.85 9.61 6.83
C ILE A 513 24.84 9.32 7.96
N ILE A 514 26.15 9.19 7.66
CA ILE A 514 27.17 9.00 8.68
C ILE A 514 27.09 10.11 9.74
N LYS A 515 27.05 11.37 9.30
CA LYS A 515 26.99 12.54 10.16
C LYS A 515 25.74 12.53 11.07
N THR A 516 24.59 12.13 10.53
CA THR A 516 23.34 12.05 11.28
C THR A 516 23.34 10.91 12.29
N MET A 517 23.80 9.74 11.87
CA MET A 517 23.72 8.51 12.68
C MET A 517 24.85 8.37 13.70
N SER A 518 25.94 9.16 13.60
CA SER A 518 27.02 9.13 14.58
C SER A 518 26.54 9.64 15.93
N ALA A 519 26.71 8.84 16.99
CA ALA A 519 26.41 9.21 18.37
C ALA A 519 27.49 10.13 18.95
N LYS A 520 27.34 10.50 20.24
CA LYS A 520 28.24 11.43 20.93
C LYS A 520 29.71 11.01 20.94
N ASP A 521 29.99 9.72 20.90
CA ASP A 521 31.34 9.14 20.81
C ASP A 521 31.86 9.03 19.37
N GLY A 522 31.06 9.40 18.38
CA GLY A 522 31.37 9.34 16.95
C GLY A 522 31.09 7.99 16.31
N ILE A 523 30.53 7.04 17.05
CA ILE A 523 30.21 5.70 16.57
C ILE A 523 28.77 5.64 16.01
N ILE A 524 28.53 4.80 15.00
CA ILE A 524 27.22 4.55 14.41
C ILE A 524 26.59 3.33 15.09
N TYR A 525 25.43 3.51 15.70
CA TYR A 525 24.68 2.47 16.41
C TYR A 525 23.41 2.01 15.66
N GLY A 526 23.10 2.63 14.53
CA GLY A 526 21.97 2.29 13.69
C GLY A 526 22.10 2.89 12.30
N LEU A 527 21.37 2.36 11.35
CA LEU A 527 21.32 2.86 9.98
C LEU A 527 19.87 2.98 9.51
N PRO A 528 19.54 3.98 8.68
CA PRO A 528 18.21 4.11 8.14
C PRO A 528 17.95 3.01 7.10
N GLY A 529 16.75 2.41 7.14
CA GLY A 529 16.30 1.43 6.15
C GLY A 529 16.21 2.03 4.76
N SER A 530 15.83 3.31 4.69
CA SER A 530 15.85 4.13 3.49
C SER A 530 16.10 5.60 3.84
N PHE A 531 16.31 6.42 2.82
CA PHE A 531 16.25 7.86 2.97
C PHE A 531 15.62 8.50 1.73
N THR A 532 14.99 9.64 1.92
CA THR A 532 14.57 10.53 0.85
C THR A 532 15.43 11.79 0.83
N CYS A 533 15.42 12.51 -0.28
CA CYS A 533 16.09 13.78 -0.41
C CYS A 533 15.14 14.80 -1.06
N GLU A 534 14.86 15.88 -0.37
CA GLU A 534 14.09 17.00 -0.91
C GLU A 534 15.01 18.11 -1.38
N SER A 535 14.62 18.79 -2.44
CA SER A 535 15.37 19.92 -2.97
C SER A 535 14.47 21.00 -3.53
N LEU A 536 14.85 22.25 -3.29
CA LEU A 536 14.31 23.36 -4.04
C LEU A 536 15.01 23.42 -5.40
N ILE A 537 14.21 23.55 -6.45
CA ILE A 537 14.66 23.55 -7.84
C ILE A 537 14.32 24.90 -8.45
N VAL A 538 15.29 25.46 -9.16
CA VAL A 538 15.19 26.74 -9.90
C VAL A 538 15.80 26.55 -11.27
N LYS A 539 15.28 27.22 -12.30
CA LYS A 539 15.95 27.22 -13.62
C LYS A 539 17.25 28.02 -13.58
N ASN A 540 18.31 27.53 -14.21
CA ASN A 540 19.64 28.19 -14.27
C ASN A 540 19.56 29.62 -14.74
N LYS A 541 18.62 29.95 -15.63
CA LYS A 541 18.44 31.33 -16.13
C LYS A 541 18.00 32.31 -15.04
N PHE A 542 17.42 31.85 -13.94
CA PHE A 542 17.00 32.69 -12.82
C PHE A 542 18.01 32.65 -11.68
N TRP A 543 18.61 31.48 -11.42
CA TRP A 543 19.61 31.28 -10.36
C TRP A 543 20.68 30.27 -10.79
N GLY A 544 21.88 30.76 -11.03
CA GLY A 544 22.99 29.95 -11.55
C GLY A 544 24.04 29.55 -10.51
N LYS A 545 23.83 29.86 -9.22
CA LYS A 545 24.70 29.37 -8.13
C LYS A 545 24.19 28.01 -7.62
N PRO A 546 25.08 27.11 -7.19
CA PRO A 546 24.68 25.74 -6.75
C PRO A 546 23.91 25.70 -5.44
N THR A 547 23.96 26.76 -4.63
CA THR A 547 23.30 26.93 -3.34
C THR A 547 22.91 28.38 -3.13
N TRP A 548 22.18 28.67 -2.07
CA TRP A 548 21.89 30.01 -1.58
C TRP A 548 21.87 30.07 -0.06
N THR A 549 22.15 31.24 0.47
CA THR A 549 21.91 31.60 1.86
C THR A 549 20.46 32.07 2.06
N MET A 550 20.01 32.19 3.30
CA MET A 550 18.69 32.74 3.59
C MET A 550 18.55 34.21 3.08
N ASP A 551 19.62 35.01 3.13
CA ASP A 551 19.62 36.38 2.61
C ASP A 551 19.51 36.39 1.08
N GLU A 552 20.23 35.51 0.38
CA GLU A 552 20.16 35.38 -1.08
C GLU A 552 18.79 34.90 -1.56
N MET A 553 18.17 33.96 -0.82
CA MET A 553 16.82 33.50 -1.11
C MET A 553 15.79 34.62 -0.91
N LEU A 554 15.90 35.40 0.15
CA LEU A 554 15.06 36.57 0.39
C LEU A 554 15.23 37.62 -0.72
N GLU A 555 16.47 37.91 -1.13
CA GLU A 555 16.76 38.85 -2.23
C GLU A 555 16.18 38.34 -3.56
N PHE A 556 16.30 37.04 -3.84
CA PHE A 556 15.72 36.42 -5.03
C PHE A 556 14.19 36.58 -5.06
N TYR A 557 13.53 36.37 -3.91
CA TYR A 557 12.10 36.54 -3.74
C TYR A 557 11.64 37.99 -3.91
N ASP A 558 12.41 38.95 -3.34
CA ASP A 558 12.08 40.37 -3.38
C ASP A 558 12.26 40.99 -4.79
N ASN A 559 13.07 40.36 -5.65
CA ASN A 559 13.33 40.77 -7.03
C ASN A 559 12.61 39.86 -8.06
N ALA A 560 11.53 39.20 -7.69
CA ALA A 560 10.76 38.37 -8.61
C ALA A 560 10.33 39.14 -9.85
N PRO A 561 10.40 38.54 -11.05
CA PRO A 561 9.88 39.15 -12.27
C PRO A 561 8.36 39.29 -12.20
N ASP A 562 7.82 40.36 -12.81
CA ASP A 562 6.38 40.67 -12.84
C ASP A 562 5.53 39.58 -13.54
N PHE A 563 6.14 38.71 -14.33
CA PHE A 563 5.44 37.62 -15.02
C PHE A 563 5.26 36.37 -14.11
N ALA A 564 6.01 36.25 -13.02
CA ALA A 564 5.87 35.15 -12.09
C ALA A 564 4.57 35.32 -11.27
N VAL A 565 3.69 34.36 -11.37
CA VAL A 565 2.41 34.36 -10.61
C VAL A 565 2.68 33.84 -9.19
N HIS A 566 3.49 32.79 -9.09
CA HIS A 566 3.96 32.23 -7.84
C HIS A 566 5.49 32.11 -7.85
N MET A 567 6.09 32.54 -6.75
CA MET A 567 7.55 32.38 -6.60
C MET A 567 7.91 30.96 -6.17
N TYR A 568 6.98 30.29 -5.51
CA TYR A 568 7.12 28.98 -4.90
C TYR A 568 5.89 28.13 -5.24
N ASP A 569 6.05 26.82 -5.36
CA ASP A 569 4.95 25.91 -5.68
C ASP A 569 3.97 25.71 -4.51
N ASP A 570 4.44 25.88 -3.28
CA ASP A 570 3.57 25.94 -2.12
C ASP A 570 3.28 27.38 -1.74
N THR A 571 2.02 27.69 -1.53
CA THR A 571 1.54 29.02 -1.18
C THR A 571 1.00 29.10 0.25
N GLU A 572 0.98 28.00 0.97
CA GLU A 572 0.48 27.92 2.32
C GLU A 572 1.55 28.16 3.38
N ARG A 573 1.22 29.02 4.34
CA ARG A 573 2.14 29.39 5.42
C ARG A 573 2.57 28.21 6.29
N ALA A 574 1.66 27.28 6.55
CA ALA A 574 1.92 26.12 7.41
C ALA A 574 3.01 25.20 6.80
N TYR A 575 2.87 24.86 5.52
CA TYR A 575 3.87 24.06 4.81
C TYR A 575 5.19 24.80 4.69
N MET A 576 5.15 26.08 4.34
CA MET A 576 6.37 26.89 4.27
C MET A 576 7.07 27.00 5.63
N PHE A 577 6.32 27.10 6.72
CA PHE A 577 6.91 27.10 8.06
C PHE A 577 7.56 25.75 8.37
N ALA A 578 6.89 24.64 8.08
CA ALA A 578 7.46 23.30 8.26
C ALA A 578 8.76 23.13 7.46
N ASP A 579 8.79 23.51 6.20
CA ASP A 579 10.00 23.47 5.36
C ASP A 579 11.14 24.30 5.94
N MET A 580 10.84 25.50 6.41
CA MET A 580 11.84 26.40 6.96
C MET A 580 12.42 25.90 8.28
N ILE A 581 11.61 25.31 9.16
CA ILE A 581 12.12 24.75 10.43
C ILE A 581 12.87 23.44 10.21
N ASN A 582 12.33 22.53 9.38
CA ASN A 582 12.96 21.23 9.10
C ASN A 582 14.33 21.40 8.41
N SER A 583 14.50 22.45 7.62
CA SER A 583 15.77 22.78 6.96
C SER A 583 16.71 23.66 7.79
N ALA A 584 16.34 24.03 9.02
CA ALA A 584 17.16 24.86 9.92
C ALA A 584 18.29 24.05 10.58
N TYR A 585 19.22 23.54 9.79
CA TYR A 585 20.32 22.71 10.24
C TYR A 585 21.13 23.38 11.35
N GLY A 586 21.47 22.63 12.41
CA GLY A 586 22.27 23.10 13.54
C GLY A 586 21.51 23.93 14.59
N VAL A 587 20.18 24.10 14.42
CA VAL A 587 19.34 24.78 15.42
C VAL A 587 19.17 23.95 16.70
N ILE A 588 19.34 22.62 16.63
CA ILE A 588 19.34 21.69 17.76
C ILE A 588 20.62 20.86 17.76
N ASP A 589 21.22 20.72 18.94
CA ASP A 589 22.33 19.81 19.22
C ASP A 589 21.90 18.87 20.37
N TYR A 590 21.41 17.69 20.01
CA TYR A 590 20.97 16.69 20.98
C TYR A 590 22.09 16.17 21.86
N ASP A 591 23.32 16.10 21.33
CA ASP A 591 24.48 15.59 22.07
C ASP A 591 24.93 16.54 23.19
N LYS A 592 24.75 17.84 22.98
CA LYS A 592 25.03 18.85 24.00
C LYS A 592 23.82 19.25 24.82
N GLY A 593 22.60 18.88 24.33
CA GLY A 593 21.35 19.34 24.91
C GLY A 593 21.20 20.86 24.78
N GLU A 594 21.55 21.42 23.62
CA GLU A 594 21.53 22.85 23.31
C GLU A 594 20.68 23.15 22.09
N CYS A 595 20.09 24.34 22.03
CA CYS A 595 19.32 24.82 20.88
C CYS A 595 19.57 26.32 20.61
N HIS A 596 19.31 26.79 19.39
CA HIS A 596 19.66 28.13 18.90
C HIS A 596 18.53 28.76 18.07
N PHE A 597 17.30 28.70 18.58
CA PHE A 597 16.12 29.28 17.91
C PHE A 597 16.05 30.82 17.93
N ASP A 598 16.83 31.49 18.78
CA ASP A 598 16.94 32.94 18.82
C ASP A 598 17.99 33.50 17.86
N SER A 599 18.52 32.68 16.93
CA SER A 599 19.47 33.09 15.90
C SER A 599 18.82 33.99 14.84
N ASP A 600 19.64 34.86 14.23
CA ASP A 600 19.19 35.71 13.12
C ASP A 600 18.64 34.90 11.93
N ASP A 601 19.23 33.73 11.62
CA ASP A 601 18.77 32.83 10.56
C ASP A 601 17.38 32.28 10.84
N PHE A 602 17.13 31.79 12.05
CA PHE A 602 15.81 31.27 12.41
C PHE A 602 14.73 32.37 12.39
N ILE A 603 15.06 33.57 12.85
CA ILE A 603 14.15 34.73 12.77
C ILE A 603 13.82 35.09 11.32
N LYS A 604 14.80 35.02 10.39
CA LYS A 604 14.56 35.22 8.96
C LYS A 604 13.63 34.14 8.38
N ARG A 605 13.77 32.88 8.78
CA ARG A 605 12.91 31.76 8.37
C ARG A 605 11.47 31.98 8.84
N LEU A 606 11.24 32.40 10.08
CA LEU A 606 9.92 32.78 10.58
C LEU A 606 9.31 33.94 9.75
N LYS A 607 10.10 34.97 9.44
CA LYS A 607 9.65 36.10 8.64
C LYS A 607 9.36 35.68 7.19
N PHE A 608 10.11 34.74 6.64
CA PHE A 608 9.88 34.24 5.30
C PHE A 608 8.56 33.46 5.24
N ALA A 609 8.32 32.53 6.16
CA ALA A 609 7.06 31.77 6.23
C ALA A 609 5.84 32.67 6.36
N ASN A 610 5.93 33.80 7.09
CA ASN A 610 4.84 34.74 7.25
C ASN A 610 4.46 35.51 5.98
N ARG A 611 5.22 35.38 4.88
CA ARG A 611 4.85 35.98 3.57
C ARG A 611 3.77 35.18 2.84
N PHE A 612 3.53 33.95 3.24
CA PHE A 612 2.59 33.05 2.60
C PHE A 612 1.18 33.12 3.19
N LEU A 613 0.20 32.71 2.43
CA LEU A 613 -1.21 32.79 2.80
C LEU A 613 -1.55 31.80 3.92
N THR A 614 -2.53 32.14 4.72
CA THR A 614 -3.18 31.18 5.63
C THR A 614 -4.24 30.40 4.85
N TYR A 615 -4.35 29.11 5.10
CA TYR A 615 -5.43 28.30 4.56
C TYR A 615 -6.77 28.83 5.05
N ASP A 616 -7.64 29.26 4.14
CA ASP A 616 -8.96 29.83 4.43
C ASP A 616 -10.12 28.84 4.17
N GLY A 617 -9.80 27.56 3.94
CA GLY A 617 -10.76 26.50 3.62
C GLY A 617 -11.30 26.51 2.18
N MET A 618 -10.95 27.51 1.39
CA MET A 618 -11.18 27.52 -0.06
C MET A 618 -9.94 27.01 -0.76
N GLY A 619 -9.72 25.71 -0.71
CA GLY A 619 -8.51 25.06 -1.22
C GLY A 619 -8.00 25.69 -2.51
N HIS A 620 -6.69 25.91 -2.56
CA HIS A 620 -6.06 26.26 -3.82
C HIS A 620 -6.56 25.29 -4.87
N SER A 621 -6.99 25.82 -6.00
CA SER A 621 -7.72 25.09 -7.00
C SER A 621 -6.97 23.80 -7.30
N GLN A 622 -7.67 22.69 -7.36
CA GLN A 622 -7.19 21.42 -7.85
C GLN A 622 -6.45 21.59 -9.20
N GLU A 623 -6.71 22.70 -9.88
CA GLU A 623 -6.04 23.22 -11.05
C GLU A 623 -4.54 23.49 -10.83
N TYR A 624 -4.13 23.99 -9.65
CA TYR A 624 -2.72 24.26 -9.35
C TYR A 624 -1.91 22.96 -9.12
N HIS A 625 -2.43 22.03 -8.32
CA HIS A 625 -1.73 20.76 -8.07
C HIS A 625 -1.55 19.91 -9.33
N ASN A 626 -2.49 20.00 -10.27
CA ASN A 626 -2.38 19.27 -11.53
C ASN A 626 -1.44 19.94 -12.53
N ASP A 627 -1.16 21.26 -12.38
CA ASP A 627 -0.45 22.08 -13.37
C ASP A 627 0.88 22.65 -12.88
N LYS A 628 1.38 22.29 -11.67
CA LYS A 628 2.59 22.90 -11.11
C LYS A 628 3.79 22.80 -12.05
N PHE A 629 3.96 21.69 -12.75
CA PHE A 629 5.03 21.49 -13.72
C PHE A 629 4.86 22.33 -14.97
N THR A 630 3.64 22.46 -15.49
CA THR A 630 3.30 23.37 -16.57
C THR A 630 3.61 24.84 -16.19
N TRP A 631 3.30 25.21 -14.95
CA TRP A 631 3.59 26.56 -14.47
C TRP A 631 5.09 26.82 -14.27
N PHE A 632 5.83 25.83 -13.76
CA PHE A 632 7.30 25.90 -13.70
C PHE A 632 7.90 25.89 -15.11
N GLY A 633 7.42 25.06 -16.03
CA GLY A 633 7.83 25.02 -17.44
C GLY A 633 7.64 26.36 -18.16
N THR A 634 6.54 27.05 -17.88
CA THR A 634 6.19 28.36 -18.47
C THR A 634 6.65 29.58 -17.67
N ASP A 635 7.51 29.41 -16.67
CA ASP A 635 8.04 30.46 -15.79
C ASP A 635 6.98 31.17 -14.92
N ARG A 636 5.80 30.62 -14.78
CA ARG A 636 4.76 31.16 -13.89
C ARG A 636 5.05 30.86 -12.41
N THR A 637 5.71 29.74 -12.13
CA THR A 637 6.33 29.40 -10.85
C THR A 637 7.85 29.37 -11.05
N LEU A 638 8.61 29.94 -10.13
CA LEU A 638 10.07 30.03 -10.25
C LEU A 638 10.83 29.00 -9.41
N VAL A 639 10.25 28.57 -8.31
CA VAL A 639 10.82 27.59 -7.39
C VAL A 639 9.82 26.47 -7.16
N VAL A 640 10.26 25.22 -7.31
CA VAL A 640 9.48 24.05 -6.95
C VAL A 640 10.21 23.24 -5.88
N ASN A 641 9.47 22.69 -4.92
CA ASN A 641 9.97 21.75 -3.93
C ASN A 641 9.66 20.33 -4.38
N GLU A 642 10.69 19.49 -4.51
CA GLU A 642 10.50 18.12 -4.96
C GLU A 642 11.42 17.14 -4.25
N GLN A 643 10.91 15.94 -4.05
CA GLN A 643 11.74 14.79 -3.69
C GLN A 643 12.57 14.36 -4.89
N VAL A 644 13.84 14.00 -4.65
CA VAL A 644 14.75 13.55 -5.73
C VAL A 644 14.20 12.31 -6.47
N ASN A 645 13.39 11.49 -5.85
CA ASN A 645 12.70 10.36 -6.49
C ASN A 645 11.71 10.83 -7.57
N SER A 646 10.96 11.90 -7.29
CA SER A 646 10.06 12.55 -8.28
C SER A 646 10.83 13.38 -9.30
N LEU A 647 12.06 13.78 -8.98
CA LEU A 647 12.92 14.54 -9.88
C LEU A 647 13.22 13.83 -11.19
N ILE A 648 13.20 12.50 -11.20
CA ILE A 648 13.31 11.73 -12.44
C ILE A 648 12.26 12.21 -13.44
N ASN A 649 11.03 12.42 -13.02
CA ASN A 649 9.95 12.89 -13.87
C ASN A 649 10.12 14.36 -14.26
N ILE A 650 10.51 15.23 -13.32
CA ILE A 650 10.74 16.66 -13.60
C ILE A 650 11.92 16.87 -14.53
N VAL A 651 13.02 16.16 -14.29
CA VAL A 651 14.22 16.24 -15.14
C VAL A 651 13.90 15.76 -16.55
N LYS A 652 13.07 14.72 -16.68
CA LYS A 652 12.59 14.25 -17.99
C LYS A 652 11.77 15.31 -18.71
N ASP A 653 10.80 15.92 -18.05
CA ASP A 653 9.89 16.91 -18.66
C ASP A 653 10.59 18.22 -19.01
N LEU A 654 11.43 18.74 -18.12
CA LEU A 654 12.06 20.04 -18.32
C LEU A 654 13.26 19.98 -19.27
N GLN A 655 14.07 18.93 -19.21
CA GLN A 655 15.19 18.77 -20.13
C GLN A 655 14.73 18.36 -21.53
N GLY A 656 13.59 17.69 -21.68
CA GLY A 656 12.94 17.46 -22.97
C GLY A 656 12.60 18.77 -23.70
N ASN A 657 12.38 19.86 -22.95
CA ASN A 657 12.16 21.21 -23.48
C ASN A 657 13.43 22.06 -23.62
N GLY A 658 14.62 21.50 -23.35
CA GLY A 658 15.91 22.19 -23.48
C GLY A 658 16.21 23.21 -22.37
N GLU A 659 15.54 23.13 -21.23
CA GLU A 659 15.76 24.02 -20.09
C GLU A 659 16.73 23.39 -19.07
N GLU A 660 17.74 24.16 -18.64
CA GLU A 660 18.67 23.77 -17.61
C GLU A 660 18.11 24.11 -16.23
N ILE A 661 18.04 23.10 -15.36
CA ILE A 661 17.59 23.24 -13.96
C ILE A 661 18.78 23.20 -12.99
N ASN A 662 18.59 23.85 -11.85
CA ASN A 662 19.52 23.86 -10.73
C ASN A 662 18.81 23.36 -9.48
N MET A 663 19.27 22.25 -8.92
CA MET A 663 18.85 21.73 -7.61
C MET A 663 19.59 22.52 -6.54
N VAL A 664 19.06 23.70 -6.19
CA VAL A 664 19.73 24.65 -5.29
C VAL A 664 19.60 24.23 -3.82
N GLY A 665 18.56 23.43 -3.50
CA GLY A 665 18.25 23.01 -2.14
C GLY A 665 17.74 24.13 -1.24
N TYR A 666 17.63 23.84 0.04
CA TYR A 666 17.21 24.79 1.06
C TYR A 666 18.35 25.74 1.43
N PRO A 667 18.03 26.93 1.99
CA PRO A 667 19.07 27.89 2.35
C PRO A 667 20.07 27.31 3.37
N THR A 668 21.38 27.51 3.11
CA THR A 668 22.48 27.08 3.98
C THR A 668 23.40 28.23 4.31
N ASP A 669 24.12 28.17 5.43
CA ASP A 669 25.12 29.17 5.82
C ASP A 669 26.46 28.98 5.12
N ASN A 670 26.64 27.86 4.45
CA ASN A 670 27.89 27.50 3.76
C ASN A 670 27.64 27.28 2.27
N SER A 671 28.69 27.05 1.50
CA SER A 671 28.62 26.78 0.05
C SER A 671 28.31 25.32 -0.29
N GLU A 672 27.94 24.52 0.71
CA GLU A 672 27.57 23.11 0.53
C GLU A 672 26.13 23.01 0.03
N ARG A 673 25.80 21.88 -0.62
CA ARG A 673 24.46 21.71 -1.21
C ARG A 673 23.39 21.54 -0.15
N GLY A 674 22.33 22.32 -0.27
CA GLY A 674 21.22 22.39 0.67
C GLY A 674 20.10 21.36 0.42
N GLY A 675 20.36 20.25 -0.32
CA GLY A 675 19.41 19.15 -0.43
C GLY A 675 19.16 18.52 0.93
N LEU A 676 17.88 18.37 1.30
CA LEU A 676 17.46 17.96 2.62
C LEU A 676 17.31 16.42 2.67
N ILE A 677 18.30 15.76 3.28
CA ILE A 677 18.26 14.31 3.51
C ILE A 677 17.32 14.01 4.68
N LYS A 678 16.35 13.13 4.45
CA LYS A 678 15.42 12.61 5.47
C LYS A 678 15.65 11.11 5.63
N PRO A 679 16.39 10.66 6.65
CA PRO A 679 16.53 9.24 6.97
C PRO A 679 15.22 8.67 7.51
N GLU A 680 14.87 7.45 7.13
CA GLU A 680 13.61 6.79 7.51
C GLU A 680 13.87 5.39 8.08
N TYR A 681 13.05 4.97 9.03
CA TYR A 681 13.04 3.59 9.58
C TYR A 681 14.40 3.13 10.09
N PHE A 682 14.88 3.72 11.19
CA PHE A 682 16.17 3.34 11.79
C PHE A 682 16.17 1.90 12.27
N TYR A 683 17.19 1.14 11.86
CA TYR A 683 17.47 -0.21 12.32
C TYR A 683 18.71 -0.22 13.19
N SER A 684 18.57 -0.81 14.36
CA SER A 684 19.67 -0.96 15.34
C SER A 684 19.69 -2.38 15.88
N ILE A 685 20.88 -2.90 16.18
CA ILE A 685 21.07 -4.17 16.87
C ILE A 685 21.30 -3.87 18.35
N THR A 686 20.55 -4.53 19.24
CA THR A 686 20.72 -4.31 20.68
C THR A 686 22.04 -4.89 21.19
N SER A 687 22.59 -4.30 22.24
CA SER A 687 23.84 -4.79 22.85
C SER A 687 23.67 -6.19 23.49
N SER A 688 22.45 -6.56 23.87
CA SER A 688 22.08 -7.87 24.44
C SER A 688 21.94 -8.98 23.38
N CYS A 689 21.79 -8.65 22.09
CA CYS A 689 21.69 -9.63 21.00
C CYS A 689 22.86 -10.61 21.05
N GLN A 690 22.57 -11.93 21.10
CA GLN A 690 23.60 -12.97 21.21
C GLN A 690 24.18 -13.33 19.83
N ASP A 691 23.37 -13.30 18.77
CA ASP A 691 23.80 -13.58 17.40
C ASP A 691 23.76 -12.29 16.56
N LYS A 692 24.74 -11.43 16.79
CA LYS A 692 24.86 -10.14 16.10
C LYS A 692 25.12 -10.27 14.61
N ASP A 693 25.80 -11.35 14.18
CA ASP A 693 26.04 -11.62 12.76
C ASP A 693 24.74 -12.02 12.05
N GLY A 694 23.89 -12.83 12.70
CA GLY A 694 22.55 -13.14 12.18
C GLY A 694 21.63 -11.93 12.13
N ALA A 695 21.65 -11.09 13.18
CA ALA A 695 20.91 -9.83 13.20
C ALA A 695 21.37 -8.87 12.08
N TRP A 696 22.66 -8.78 11.83
CA TRP A 696 23.22 -7.98 10.74
C TRP A 696 22.83 -8.53 9.36
N GLU A 697 22.73 -9.84 9.20
CA GLU A 697 22.27 -10.45 7.94
C GLU A 697 20.87 -9.99 7.56
N PHE A 698 19.96 -9.88 8.54
CA PHE A 698 18.63 -9.28 8.31
C PHE A 698 18.75 -7.78 8.03
N VAL A 699 19.39 -7.02 8.91
CA VAL A 699 19.50 -5.55 8.78
C VAL A 699 20.12 -5.17 7.44
N SER A 700 21.24 -5.80 7.06
CA SER A 700 21.91 -5.47 5.79
C SER A 700 20.99 -5.72 4.58
N LYS A 701 20.18 -6.77 4.62
CA LYS A 701 19.20 -7.07 3.55
C LYS A 701 18.14 -6.00 3.43
N VAL A 702 17.65 -5.48 4.55
CA VAL A 702 16.71 -4.35 4.57
C VAL A 702 17.34 -3.09 3.97
N LEU A 703 18.56 -2.75 4.41
CA LEU A 703 19.29 -1.57 3.93
C LEU A 703 19.59 -1.65 2.41
N GLU A 704 19.76 -2.86 1.88
CA GLU A 704 19.94 -3.07 0.45
C GLU A 704 18.68 -2.81 -0.37
N ASN A 705 17.52 -3.19 0.14
CA ASN A 705 16.25 -3.11 -0.57
C ASN A 705 15.62 -1.70 -0.53
N ALA A 706 15.92 -0.92 0.51
CA ALA A 706 15.54 0.49 0.66
C ALA A 706 14.06 0.78 0.32
N TYR A 707 13.15 0.14 1.00
CA TYR A 707 11.70 0.27 0.76
C TYR A 707 11.26 1.75 0.86
N GLY A 708 10.68 2.27 -0.22
CA GLY A 708 10.10 3.62 -0.26
C GLY A 708 11.09 4.78 -0.49
N GLY A 709 12.40 4.51 -0.61
CA GLY A 709 13.40 5.57 -0.77
C GLY A 709 14.71 5.09 -1.41
N TYR A 710 15.80 5.78 -1.11
CA TYR A 710 17.14 5.38 -1.51
C TYR A 710 17.84 4.59 -0.41
N SER A 711 18.65 3.59 -0.79
CA SER A 711 19.52 2.88 0.14
C SER A 711 20.59 3.81 0.72
N CYS A 712 20.90 3.67 2.01
CA CYS A 712 22.05 4.36 2.60
C CYS A 712 23.40 3.91 1.99
N PHE A 713 23.42 2.78 1.27
CA PHE A 713 24.58 2.28 0.53
C PHE A 713 24.67 2.92 -0.85
N LYS A 714 25.68 3.75 -1.09
CA LYS A 714 25.97 4.42 -2.37
C LYS A 714 25.91 3.52 -3.60
N PRO A 715 26.52 2.27 -3.59
CA PRO A 715 26.45 1.39 -4.75
C PRO A 715 25.02 0.96 -5.09
N LYS A 716 24.17 0.74 -4.09
CA LYS A 716 22.77 0.35 -4.30
C LYS A 716 21.97 1.51 -4.89
N THR A 717 22.05 2.70 -4.28
CA THR A 717 21.41 3.91 -4.81
C THR A 717 21.86 4.20 -6.24
N LYS A 718 23.16 4.05 -6.55
CA LYS A 718 23.64 4.20 -7.92
C LYS A 718 23.01 3.18 -8.88
N ASN A 719 22.84 1.94 -8.45
CA ASN A 719 22.19 0.91 -9.25
C ASN A 719 20.70 1.23 -9.49
N THR A 720 19.98 1.70 -8.47
CA THR A 720 18.59 2.17 -8.60
C THR A 720 18.46 3.28 -9.63
N LEU A 721 19.30 4.32 -9.57
CA LEU A 721 19.30 5.38 -10.56
C LEU A 721 19.65 4.87 -11.97
N ASN A 722 20.56 3.92 -12.08
CA ASN A 722 20.95 3.34 -13.38
C ASN A 722 19.86 2.45 -13.98
N SER A 723 19.01 1.80 -13.17
CA SER A 723 17.89 0.98 -13.68
C SER A 723 16.83 1.82 -14.39
N GLU A 724 16.76 3.12 -14.11
CA GLU A 724 15.86 4.05 -14.78
C GLU A 724 16.37 4.49 -16.18
N ILE A 725 17.65 4.21 -16.51
CA ILE A 725 18.24 4.61 -17.78
C ILE A 725 17.60 3.82 -18.93
N GLY A 726 16.99 4.54 -19.86
CA GLY A 726 16.35 3.93 -21.03
C GLY A 726 15.01 3.27 -20.72
N ALA A 727 14.52 3.31 -19.49
CA ALA A 727 13.19 2.85 -19.17
C ALA A 727 12.14 3.75 -19.83
N GLU A 728 11.19 3.14 -20.53
CA GLU A 728 10.05 3.84 -21.11
C GLU A 728 8.94 3.89 -20.06
N HIS A 729 8.50 5.09 -19.71
CA HIS A 729 7.40 5.31 -18.81
C HIS A 729 6.26 6.04 -19.52
N THR A 730 5.04 5.70 -19.19
CA THR A 730 3.85 6.41 -19.66
C THR A 730 3.11 6.95 -18.43
N VAL A 731 3.05 8.26 -18.26
CA VAL A 731 2.31 8.90 -17.17
C VAL A 731 1.02 9.48 -17.75
N SER A 732 -0.13 9.02 -17.26
CA SER A 732 -1.45 9.48 -17.73
C SER A 732 -1.63 9.39 -19.26
N GLY A 733 -1.09 8.35 -19.90
CA GLY A 733 -1.15 8.17 -21.35
C GLY A 733 -0.13 8.97 -22.16
N ILE A 734 0.75 9.74 -21.52
CA ILE A 734 1.81 10.52 -22.17
C ILE A 734 3.14 9.79 -22.02
N SER A 735 3.79 9.48 -23.13
CA SER A 735 5.15 8.90 -23.11
C SER A 735 6.14 9.92 -22.57
N VAL A 736 6.82 9.58 -21.47
CA VAL A 736 7.85 10.40 -20.82
C VAL A 736 9.21 10.03 -21.40
N PRO A 737 10.09 10.99 -21.75
CA PRO A 737 11.43 10.69 -22.27
C PRO A 737 12.23 9.76 -21.35
N SER A 738 13.03 8.86 -21.93
CA SER A 738 13.89 7.97 -21.15
C SER A 738 14.93 8.74 -20.35
N PHE A 739 15.22 8.27 -19.15
CA PHE A 739 16.26 8.81 -18.27
C PHE A 739 17.65 8.57 -18.89
N THR A 740 18.55 9.58 -18.86
CA THR A 740 19.88 9.47 -19.46
C THR A 740 20.96 9.16 -18.42
N VAL A 741 22.12 8.69 -18.89
CA VAL A 741 23.30 8.44 -18.03
C VAL A 741 23.75 9.72 -17.33
N GLU A 742 23.76 10.84 -18.05
CA GLU A 742 24.17 12.15 -17.52
C GLU A 742 23.23 12.62 -16.40
N GLN A 743 21.93 12.34 -16.52
CA GLN A 743 20.93 12.66 -15.51
C GLN A 743 21.11 11.78 -14.27
N ALA A 744 21.32 10.47 -14.43
CA ALA A 744 21.60 9.55 -13.33
C ALA A 744 22.88 9.95 -12.56
N ASP A 745 23.95 10.27 -13.29
CA ASP A 745 25.20 10.72 -12.67
C ASP A 745 25.03 12.07 -11.96
N MET A 746 24.24 12.99 -12.52
CA MET A 746 23.95 14.29 -11.89
C MET A 746 23.20 14.12 -10.57
N LEU A 747 22.16 13.28 -10.53
CA LEU A 747 21.40 13.02 -9.30
C LEU A 747 22.25 12.29 -8.26
N TYR A 748 23.02 11.29 -8.67
CA TYR A 748 23.93 10.58 -7.76
C TYR A 748 24.99 11.53 -7.16
N ASP A 749 25.61 12.37 -7.98
CA ASP A 749 26.57 13.37 -7.56
C ASP A 749 25.95 14.41 -6.61
N TYR A 750 24.68 14.77 -6.85
CA TYR A 750 23.93 15.66 -5.97
C TYR A 750 23.74 15.02 -4.60
N LEU A 751 23.23 13.78 -4.53
CA LEU A 751 23.04 13.04 -3.28
C LEU A 751 24.35 12.88 -2.49
N CYS A 752 25.47 12.58 -3.18
CA CYS A 752 26.80 12.47 -2.55
C CYS A 752 27.30 13.77 -1.95
N LYS A 753 26.83 14.92 -2.44
CA LYS A 753 27.24 16.26 -2.01
C LYS A 753 26.25 16.94 -1.06
N CYS A 754 25.08 16.36 -0.86
CA CYS A 754 24.15 16.86 0.15
C CYS A 754 24.74 16.72 1.55
N ASP A 755 24.70 17.78 2.32
CA ASP A 755 25.20 17.82 3.71
C ASP A 755 24.15 18.38 4.68
N ASN A 756 22.99 18.77 4.17
CA ASN A 756 21.86 19.25 4.97
C ASN A 756 20.95 18.07 5.30
N ILE A 757 20.54 17.99 6.57
CA ILE A 757 19.73 16.89 7.10
C ILE A 757 18.49 17.51 7.73
N ALA A 758 17.33 16.88 7.50
CA ALA A 758 16.10 17.31 8.12
C ALA A 758 16.24 17.28 9.64
N VAL A 759 15.88 18.39 10.28
CA VAL A 759 15.85 18.46 11.74
C VAL A 759 14.57 17.80 12.21
N GLU A 760 14.69 16.70 12.94
CA GLU A 760 13.55 16.10 13.64
C GLU A 760 13.41 16.74 15.01
N TYR A 761 12.20 17.20 15.28
CA TYR A 761 11.79 17.74 16.56
C TYR A 761 10.96 16.69 17.29
N ASP A 762 11.19 16.52 18.59
CA ASP A 762 10.25 15.75 19.37
C ASP A 762 8.90 16.50 19.51
N ASP A 763 7.86 15.78 19.91
CA ASP A 763 6.50 16.31 19.96
C ASP A 763 6.33 17.55 20.85
N ASP A 764 7.01 17.55 22.01
CA ASP A 764 6.99 18.69 22.92
C ASP A 764 7.64 19.94 22.25
N MET A 765 8.73 19.72 21.48
CA MET A 765 9.40 20.80 20.75
C MET A 765 8.53 21.28 19.58
N SER A 766 7.96 20.37 18.80
CA SER A 766 7.06 20.70 17.70
C SER A 766 5.87 21.52 18.19
N THR A 767 5.23 21.11 19.28
CA THR A 767 4.14 21.87 19.91
C THR A 767 4.58 23.29 20.25
N VAL A 768 5.74 23.46 20.86
CA VAL A 768 6.27 24.80 21.21
C VAL A 768 6.51 25.65 19.97
N LEU A 769 7.12 25.04 18.90
CA LEU A 769 7.41 25.74 17.66
C LEU A 769 6.14 26.29 17.01
N TYR A 770 5.12 25.48 16.86
CA TYR A 770 3.85 25.91 16.24
C TYR A 770 3.06 26.90 17.11
N GLU A 771 2.92 26.65 18.41
CA GLU A 771 2.23 27.57 19.30
C GLU A 771 2.83 28.99 19.33
N GLU A 772 4.13 29.12 19.32
CA GLU A 772 4.80 30.43 19.37
C GLU A 772 4.86 31.09 18.00
N ALA A 773 5.04 30.31 16.93
CA ALA A 773 4.98 30.82 15.57
C ALA A 773 3.58 31.35 15.23
N ASP A 774 2.53 30.68 15.66
CA ASP A 774 1.15 31.14 15.45
C ASP A 774 0.84 32.50 16.10
N LYS A 775 1.38 32.75 17.29
CA LYS A 775 1.25 34.07 17.91
C LYS A 775 1.89 35.16 17.04
N TYR A 776 3.03 34.89 16.44
CA TYR A 776 3.65 35.78 15.49
C TYR A 776 2.83 35.93 14.21
N PHE A 777 2.36 34.84 13.63
CA PHE A 777 1.53 34.83 12.42
C PHE A 777 0.17 35.55 12.62
N ALA A 778 -0.38 35.49 13.83
CA ALA A 778 -1.58 36.24 14.21
C ALA A 778 -1.29 37.71 14.50
N GLY A 779 -0.02 38.17 14.52
CA GLY A 779 0.38 39.53 14.83
C GLY A 779 0.32 39.86 16.33
N GLU A 780 0.30 38.87 17.20
CA GLU A 780 0.26 39.05 18.66
C GLU A 780 1.63 39.40 19.25
N CYS A 781 2.73 39.02 18.57
CA CYS A 781 4.10 39.32 18.97
C CYS A 781 4.99 39.55 17.76
N SER A 782 6.24 40.02 17.99
CA SER A 782 7.25 40.12 16.93
C SER A 782 7.89 38.74 16.64
N ALA A 783 8.53 38.54 15.46
CA ALA A 783 9.29 37.35 15.14
C ALA A 783 10.42 37.09 16.14
N GLU A 784 11.06 38.18 16.62
CA GLU A 784 12.11 38.16 17.63
C GLU A 784 11.59 37.68 19.01
N ASP A 785 10.38 38.09 19.39
CA ASP A 785 9.76 37.66 20.65
C ASP A 785 9.31 36.21 20.58
N ALA A 786 8.72 35.76 19.43
CA ALA A 786 8.38 34.35 19.19
C ALA A 786 9.65 33.47 19.25
N ALA A 787 10.71 33.85 18.54
CA ALA A 787 11.99 33.14 18.53
C ALA A 787 12.60 32.98 19.95
N LYS A 788 12.57 34.04 20.77
CA LYS A 788 13.02 33.99 22.16
C LYS A 788 12.15 33.11 23.05
N SER A 789 10.84 33.13 22.85
CA SER A 789 9.94 32.24 23.56
C SER A 789 10.18 30.76 23.21
N ILE A 790 10.33 30.45 21.92
CA ILE A 790 10.72 29.13 21.43
C ILE A 790 12.04 28.72 22.06
N GLN A 791 13.09 29.57 21.97
CA GLN A 791 14.41 29.29 22.55
C GLN A 791 14.31 28.91 24.04
N SER A 792 13.55 29.71 24.79
CA SER A 792 13.40 29.48 26.24
C SER A 792 12.69 28.16 26.57
N ARG A 793 11.56 27.90 25.88
CA ARG A 793 10.73 26.72 26.14
C ARG A 793 11.43 25.44 25.66
N VAL A 794 12.02 25.45 24.47
CA VAL A 794 12.76 24.29 23.95
C VAL A 794 14.02 24.03 24.75
N SER A 795 14.73 25.05 25.26
CA SER A 795 15.90 24.84 26.15
C SER A 795 15.53 24.09 27.43
N GLU A 796 14.32 24.21 27.96
CA GLU A 796 13.86 23.41 29.10
C GLU A 796 13.63 21.94 28.69
N ILE A 797 13.04 21.72 27.51
CA ILE A 797 12.83 20.37 26.96
C ILE A 797 14.20 19.68 26.71
N MET A 798 15.17 20.40 26.16
CA MET A 798 16.51 19.88 25.85
C MET A 798 17.27 19.35 27.09
N LYS A 799 16.87 19.72 28.32
CA LYS A 799 17.49 19.18 29.53
C LYS A 799 17.35 17.68 29.69
N LYS A 800 16.32 17.08 29.08
CA LYS A 800 16.11 15.63 29.09
C LYS A 800 17.12 14.84 28.25
N TYR A 801 17.88 15.55 27.39
CA TYR A 801 18.93 14.95 26.53
C TYR A 801 20.35 15.14 27.08
N LYS A 802 20.55 15.95 28.16
CA LYS A 802 21.80 16.11 28.84
C LYS A 802 22.10 14.92 29.73
#